data_039338ea364beecce1cd77211b35bd7b
#
_entry.id   039338ea364beecce1cd77211b35bd7b
#
_cell.length_a   1.000
_cell.length_b   1.000
_cell.length_c   1.000
_cell.angle_alpha   90.00
_cell.angle_beta   90.00
_cell.angle_gamma   90.00
#
_symmetry.space_group_name_H-M   'P 1'
#
loop_
_entity.id
_entity.type
_entity.pdbx_description
1 polymer ?
#
loop_
_entity_poly.entity_id
_entity_poly.type
_entity_poly.pdbx_seq_one_letter_code
_entity_poly.pdbx_strand_id
1 'polypeptide(L)'
;MIMKHFLFLFLAFSSCFVSALAADGERLPAVGERLAEDVARLIPAPAAYVKTEGEMKMTGHMRFVTNVTAQERKALQGLLAEAFPAMQLDRRGKRVLQIRLTPPHHEAKQTANDRSEEGYQLRITPRDIHIEASSMKGLFYGVQTLRQLEEQGRLACCDIKDAPKYAYRGVMLDCSRHFWPKEFILKQLDAMAYLKMNRLHLHLTDDAGWRMEIKQYPALTEKTAWRVGATWNEWREQGQRYARKEDKGAAGGYYTQQDLKDIVAYAAARHITVIPEIEMPGHSAEVLHAYPELQCEQVSQRNSDLCVGNEQTFVFLENVLREVMNIFPSKYIHIGGDEASRQAWAACPRCQQRMKAEGLQTVAELQAYLTQRMERFLNGHGRVLIGWDEILEGQLAPNAVVMSWRGEEGGIATTKAGHDVIMTPGRYCYLDRYQDYPPSQPQAFGSYMSLEQCYAYDPAGHLPDSIAKHILGLQGNLWTEQVPTMAHCEYMLYPRLLAIAENGWSHGKTDYADFRRRALHLQDVLVSRGYHPFDLRKEVGERAEKKTVMQHLAVGKRVVYHAPYAANYPASGDEALVDGKSGGWDFQDGAWQGFIGADRLDVTIDLGEIKPLKLIKAAFFQSVSAEIYTPAEVEILVSDDGVHFEQLDHRRYEVDTSTDFKVQTMEWCGAVKARFIRYQAKSGQLGGWIFTDEICMQ
;
A
#
# COMPACT_ATOMS: atom_id res chain seq x y z
N MET A 1 -45.64 6.93 -37.56
CA MET A 1 -46.56 6.42 -36.52
C MET A 1 -45.95 5.13 -36.05
N ILE A 2 -45.25 5.14 -34.98
CA ILE A 2 -44.67 4.13 -34.08
C ILE A 2 -43.41 4.73 -33.50
N MET A 3 -43.61 5.57 -32.47
CA MET A 3 -42.56 5.99 -31.58
C MET A 3 -43.20 6.62 -30.33
N LYS A 4 -43.58 5.79 -29.41
CA LYS A 4 -43.99 6.06 -28.02
C LYS A 4 -44.30 4.71 -27.39
N HIS A 5 -43.35 4.11 -26.68
CA HIS A 5 -43.50 3.11 -25.62
C HIS A 5 -42.13 2.47 -25.33
N PHE A 6 -41.22 3.26 -24.79
CA PHE A 6 -40.05 2.73 -24.09
C PHE A 6 -39.62 3.77 -23.02
N LEU A 7 -40.48 3.94 -22.05
CA LEU A 7 -40.10 4.72 -20.83
C LEU A 7 -41.00 4.30 -19.67
N PHE A 8 -40.91 3.04 -19.25
CA PHE A 8 -41.47 2.56 -17.96
C PHE A 8 -41.01 1.12 -17.70
N LEU A 9 -39.69 0.91 -17.48
CA LEU A 9 -39.17 -0.35 -16.95
C LEU A 9 -37.73 -0.19 -16.38
N PHE A 10 -37.52 0.84 -15.57
CA PHE A 10 -36.25 1.00 -14.84
C PHE A 10 -36.47 1.53 -13.41
N LEU A 11 -37.49 1.01 -12.71
CA LEU A 11 -37.75 1.35 -11.30
C LEU A 11 -38.36 0.16 -10.54
N ALA A 12 -37.82 -1.03 -10.73
CA ALA A 12 -38.28 -2.20 -9.95
C ALA A 12 -37.23 -3.30 -9.87
N PHE A 13 -35.95 -2.98 -9.60
CA PHE A 13 -34.93 -3.97 -9.22
C PHE A 13 -33.89 -3.35 -8.27
N SER A 14 -34.36 -2.81 -7.16
CA SER A 14 -33.49 -2.37 -6.07
C SER A 14 -34.14 -2.64 -4.70
N SER A 15 -34.79 -3.78 -4.52
CA SER A 15 -35.40 -4.12 -3.22
C SER A 15 -35.44 -5.64 -2.99
N CYS A 16 -34.33 -6.33 -3.19
CA CYS A 16 -34.20 -7.74 -2.80
C CYS A 16 -32.77 -8.10 -2.48
N PHE A 17 -32.17 -7.54 -1.42
CA PHE A 17 -30.98 -8.11 -0.79
C PHE A 17 -30.73 -7.48 0.60
N VAL A 18 -31.74 -7.45 1.46
CA VAL A 18 -31.58 -7.21 2.92
C VAL A 18 -32.44 -8.22 3.70
N SER A 19 -32.64 -9.42 3.20
CA SER A 19 -33.54 -10.40 3.83
C SER A 19 -32.84 -11.61 4.40
N ALA A 20 -31.62 -11.49 4.92
CA ALA A 20 -30.95 -12.62 5.59
C ALA A 20 -30.53 -12.34 7.05
N LEU A 21 -31.01 -11.25 7.68
CA LEU A 21 -30.78 -10.96 9.09
C LEU A 21 -32.05 -10.53 9.84
N ALA A 22 -33.24 -10.78 9.29
CA ALA A 22 -34.50 -10.48 9.93
C ALA A 22 -35.23 -11.78 10.37
N ALA A 23 -34.81 -12.31 11.49
CA ALA A 23 -35.57 -13.30 12.24
C ALA A 23 -36.15 -12.73 13.57
N ASP A 24 -36.30 -11.41 13.66
CA ASP A 24 -37.13 -10.74 14.67
C ASP A 24 -37.55 -9.38 14.14
N GLY A 25 -38.84 -9.17 14.00
CA GLY A 25 -39.59 -8.17 13.24
C GLY A 25 -39.31 -6.68 13.47
N GLU A 26 -38.07 -6.22 13.51
CA GLU A 26 -37.71 -4.79 13.49
C GLU A 26 -37.01 -4.43 12.19
N ARG A 27 -37.63 -3.58 11.38
CA ARG A 27 -37.04 -2.98 10.17
C ARG A 27 -35.80 -2.19 10.55
N LEU A 28 -34.64 -2.55 9.98
CA LEU A 28 -33.46 -1.70 9.96
C LEU A 28 -33.79 -0.40 9.19
N PRO A 29 -33.40 0.79 9.66
CA PRO A 29 -33.59 2.04 8.94
C PRO A 29 -32.85 2.01 7.61
N ALA A 30 -33.40 2.64 6.57
CA ALA A 30 -32.83 2.73 5.23
C ALA A 30 -31.47 3.44 5.30
N VAL A 31 -30.49 2.91 4.54
CA VAL A 31 -29.18 3.55 4.31
C VAL A 31 -29.42 4.91 3.68
N GLY A 32 -29.33 6.01 4.48
CA GLY A 32 -29.57 7.37 4.02
C GLY A 32 -30.02 8.35 5.10
N GLU A 33 -30.42 7.89 6.29
CA GLU A 33 -30.68 8.81 7.39
C GLU A 33 -29.32 9.30 7.95
N ARG A 34 -29.20 10.65 8.09
CA ARG A 34 -27.99 11.32 8.62
C ARG A 34 -27.55 10.61 9.91
N LEU A 35 -26.38 9.99 9.87
CA LEU A 35 -25.71 9.48 11.05
C LEU A 35 -25.62 10.64 12.07
N ALA A 36 -26.07 10.40 13.31
CA ALA A 36 -26.07 11.40 14.37
C ALA A 36 -24.65 11.92 14.63
N GLU A 37 -24.52 13.16 15.16
CA GLU A 37 -23.22 13.81 15.43
C GLU A 37 -22.22 12.96 16.21
N ASP A 38 -22.70 12.01 17.03
CA ASP A 38 -21.84 11.14 17.82
C ASP A 38 -21.19 9.99 17.01
N VAL A 39 -21.79 9.54 15.89
CA VAL A 39 -21.12 8.65 14.92
C VAL A 39 -20.02 9.40 14.19
N ALA A 40 -20.11 10.71 14.16
CA ALA A 40 -19.13 11.60 13.54
C ALA A 40 -17.69 11.48 14.08
N ARG A 41 -17.42 10.54 15.00
CA ARG A 41 -16.10 10.35 15.64
C ARG A 41 -15.52 8.97 15.43
N LEU A 42 -16.34 7.98 15.05
CA LEU A 42 -15.89 6.60 14.94
C LEU A 42 -15.22 6.32 13.58
N ILE A 43 -14.01 5.78 13.63
CA ILE A 43 -13.33 5.15 12.50
C ILE A 43 -12.73 3.81 13.02
N PRO A 44 -13.15 2.68 12.43
CA PRO A 44 -14.17 2.51 11.39
C PRO A 44 -15.60 2.80 11.89
N ALA A 45 -16.45 3.28 10.97
CA ALA A 45 -17.88 3.45 11.24
C ALA A 45 -18.54 2.08 11.45
N PRO A 46 -19.43 1.93 12.47
CA PRO A 46 -20.10 0.69 12.73
C PRO A 46 -21.20 0.38 11.70
N ALA A 47 -21.55 -0.91 11.57
CA ALA A 47 -22.59 -1.36 10.64
C ALA A 47 -23.98 -0.78 10.99
N ALA A 48 -24.28 -0.61 12.26
CA ALA A 48 -25.49 0.06 12.71
C ALA A 48 -25.25 0.83 14.02
N TYR A 49 -25.79 2.05 14.07
CA TYR A 49 -25.74 2.93 15.24
C TYR A 49 -27.08 3.63 15.44
N VAL A 50 -27.58 3.57 16.66
CA VAL A 50 -28.81 4.27 17.06
C VAL A 50 -28.51 5.08 18.32
N LYS A 51 -28.58 6.40 18.21
CA LYS A 51 -28.48 7.30 19.38
C LYS A 51 -29.73 7.14 20.25
N THR A 52 -29.51 7.05 21.56
CA THR A 52 -30.60 7.04 22.55
C THR A 52 -30.45 8.22 23.49
N GLU A 53 -31.49 8.53 24.26
CA GLU A 53 -31.47 9.66 25.19
C GLU A 53 -30.56 9.41 26.39
N GLY A 54 -29.83 10.45 26.79
CA GLY A 54 -29.03 10.47 28.00
C GLY A 54 -27.54 10.35 27.77
N GLU A 55 -26.81 10.38 28.88
CA GLU A 55 -25.35 10.38 28.94
C GLU A 55 -24.86 9.51 30.11
N MET A 56 -23.79 8.76 29.91
CA MET A 56 -23.10 7.95 30.89
C MET A 56 -21.80 8.61 31.33
N LYS A 57 -21.51 8.68 32.63
CA LYS A 57 -20.20 9.11 33.15
C LYS A 57 -19.31 7.87 33.39
N MET A 58 -18.14 7.82 32.75
CA MET A 58 -17.17 6.73 32.84
C MET A 58 -16.22 6.84 34.04
N THR A 59 -16.26 7.94 34.78
CA THR A 59 -15.38 8.16 35.94
C THR A 59 -15.93 7.53 37.21
N GLY A 60 -15.02 7.09 38.10
CA GLY A 60 -15.35 6.52 39.42
C GLY A 60 -15.60 5.00 39.39
N HIS A 61 -16.36 4.53 40.39
CA HIS A 61 -16.59 3.11 40.62
C HIS A 61 -17.64 2.51 39.69
N MET A 62 -17.27 1.44 38.98
CA MET A 62 -18.19 0.64 38.17
C MET A 62 -18.16 -0.84 38.61
N ARG A 63 -19.30 -1.47 38.63
CA ARG A 63 -19.45 -2.91 38.93
C ARG A 63 -19.23 -3.69 37.65
N PHE A 64 -18.14 -4.47 37.60
CA PHE A 64 -17.82 -5.31 36.45
C PHE A 64 -18.47 -6.69 36.55
N VAL A 65 -19.29 -7.04 35.56
CA VAL A 65 -19.99 -8.32 35.45
C VAL A 65 -19.62 -9.01 34.16
N THR A 66 -19.21 -10.27 34.22
CA THR A 66 -18.85 -11.07 33.05
C THR A 66 -19.07 -12.56 33.31
N ASN A 67 -19.25 -13.34 32.23
CA ASN A 67 -19.38 -14.80 32.23
C ASN A 67 -18.17 -15.53 31.65
N VAL A 68 -17.09 -14.79 31.33
CA VAL A 68 -15.87 -15.38 30.79
C VAL A 68 -15.04 -16.09 31.86
N THR A 69 -14.04 -16.88 31.44
CA THR A 69 -13.13 -17.58 32.36
C THR A 69 -12.32 -16.60 33.22
N ALA A 70 -11.67 -17.07 34.28
CA ALA A 70 -10.85 -16.24 35.15
C ALA A 70 -9.66 -15.60 34.41
N GLN A 71 -9.04 -16.32 33.46
CA GLN A 71 -7.95 -15.83 32.64
C GLN A 71 -8.42 -14.72 31.69
N GLU A 72 -9.51 -14.93 30.95
CA GLU A 72 -10.11 -13.94 30.06
C GLU A 72 -10.61 -12.72 30.82
N ARG A 73 -11.15 -12.89 32.02
CA ARG A 73 -11.54 -11.80 32.90
C ARG A 73 -10.35 -10.91 33.25
N LYS A 74 -9.19 -11.52 33.58
CA LYS A 74 -7.97 -10.78 33.87
C LYS A 74 -7.50 -9.99 32.65
N ALA A 75 -7.56 -10.58 31.45
CA ALA A 75 -7.22 -9.90 30.20
C ALA A 75 -8.17 -8.72 29.92
N LEU A 76 -9.49 -8.89 30.06
CA LEU A 76 -10.46 -7.80 29.93
C LEU A 76 -10.24 -6.68 30.94
N GLN A 77 -9.93 -7.01 32.20
CA GLN A 77 -9.64 -6.02 33.23
C GLN A 77 -8.36 -5.22 32.90
N GLY A 78 -7.33 -5.88 32.36
CA GLY A 78 -6.13 -5.21 31.87
C GLY A 78 -6.43 -4.25 30.71
N LEU A 79 -7.19 -4.71 29.72
CA LEU A 79 -7.62 -3.89 28.57
C LEU A 79 -8.45 -2.67 29.03
N LEU A 80 -9.39 -2.88 29.96
CA LEU A 80 -10.23 -1.80 30.48
C LEU A 80 -9.44 -0.79 31.34
N ALA A 81 -8.46 -1.25 32.10
CA ALA A 81 -7.58 -0.37 32.87
C ALA A 81 -6.69 0.48 31.97
N GLU A 82 -6.18 -0.09 30.87
CA GLU A 82 -5.43 0.64 29.84
C GLU A 82 -6.32 1.65 29.11
N ALA A 83 -7.53 1.22 28.71
CA ALA A 83 -8.45 2.06 27.95
C ALA A 83 -9.06 3.21 28.77
N PHE A 84 -9.33 2.98 30.06
CA PHE A 84 -10.05 3.91 30.94
C PHE A 84 -9.37 4.02 32.32
N PRO A 85 -8.21 4.69 32.41
CA PRO A 85 -7.42 4.74 33.66
C PRO A 85 -8.15 5.41 34.82
N ALA A 86 -9.13 6.28 34.56
CA ALA A 86 -9.93 6.94 35.58
C ALA A 86 -11.08 6.08 36.12
N MET A 87 -11.37 4.90 35.52
CA MET A 87 -12.42 3.98 35.91
C MET A 87 -11.90 2.95 36.94
N GLN A 88 -12.63 2.77 38.03
CA GLN A 88 -12.32 1.76 39.04
C GLN A 88 -13.36 0.63 38.99
N LEU A 89 -12.89 -0.59 38.72
CA LEU A 89 -13.75 -1.78 38.68
C LEU A 89 -13.84 -2.43 40.06
N ASP A 90 -14.95 -2.24 40.76
CA ASP A 90 -15.18 -2.85 42.09
C ASP A 90 -16.67 -3.13 42.35
N ARG A 91 -16.95 -3.69 43.53
CA ARG A 91 -18.34 -4.05 43.94
C ARG A 91 -19.18 -2.86 44.42
N ARG A 92 -18.57 -1.69 44.65
CA ARG A 92 -19.24 -0.49 45.20
C ARG A 92 -19.93 0.33 44.11
N GLY A 93 -19.59 0.09 42.85
CA GLY A 93 -20.17 0.78 41.71
C GLY A 93 -21.67 0.61 41.58
N LYS A 94 -22.40 1.73 41.50
CA LYS A 94 -23.83 1.76 41.19
C LYS A 94 -24.10 1.59 39.70
N ARG A 95 -23.12 1.94 38.84
CA ARG A 95 -23.14 1.73 37.40
C ARG A 95 -22.55 0.38 37.08
N VAL A 96 -23.07 -0.27 36.04
CA VAL A 96 -22.65 -1.61 35.63
C VAL A 96 -21.95 -1.58 34.32
N LEU A 97 -20.79 -2.22 34.23
CA LEU A 97 -20.13 -2.62 32.99
C LEU A 97 -20.28 -4.13 32.86
N GLN A 98 -21.13 -4.55 31.95
CA GLN A 98 -21.42 -5.94 31.66
C GLN A 98 -20.78 -6.32 30.33
N ILE A 99 -19.84 -7.28 30.35
CA ILE A 99 -19.21 -7.84 29.18
C ILE A 99 -19.43 -9.32 29.14
N ARG A 100 -20.11 -9.84 28.11
CA ARG A 100 -20.54 -11.23 28.03
C ARG A 100 -20.23 -11.91 26.73
N LEU A 101 -19.84 -13.17 26.82
CA LEU A 101 -19.87 -14.09 25.69
C LEU A 101 -21.27 -14.64 25.51
N THR A 102 -21.79 -14.61 24.31
CA THR A 102 -23.04 -15.23 23.87
C THR A 102 -22.74 -16.43 22.97
N PRO A 103 -23.54 -17.49 22.98
CA PRO A 103 -23.35 -18.59 22.03
C PRO A 103 -23.39 -18.09 20.59
N PRO A 104 -22.59 -18.66 19.69
CA PRO A 104 -22.65 -18.31 18.26
C PRO A 104 -24.06 -18.66 17.73
N HIS A 105 -24.65 -17.75 16.96
CA HIS A 105 -26.02 -17.88 16.46
C HIS A 105 -26.21 -18.95 15.37
N HIS A 106 -25.13 -19.52 14.78
CA HIS A 106 -25.20 -20.64 13.82
C HIS A 106 -23.88 -21.43 13.79
N GLU A 107 -23.98 -22.73 13.47
CA GLU A 107 -22.86 -23.57 13.06
C GLU A 107 -22.34 -23.13 11.68
N ALA A 108 -21.64 -21.99 11.60
CA ALA A 108 -20.98 -21.57 10.38
C ALA A 108 -19.72 -22.44 10.18
N LYS A 109 -19.59 -23.06 9.02
CA LYS A 109 -18.34 -23.71 8.62
C LYS A 109 -17.26 -22.62 8.59
N GLN A 110 -16.19 -22.80 9.36
CA GLN A 110 -15.03 -21.92 9.34
C GLN A 110 -14.44 -21.88 7.93
N THR A 111 -14.60 -20.76 7.25
CA THR A 111 -13.94 -20.44 5.97
C THR A 111 -12.80 -19.47 6.23
N ALA A 112 -11.91 -19.30 5.23
CA ALA A 112 -10.83 -18.31 5.31
C ALA A 112 -11.36 -16.87 5.54
N ASN A 113 -12.61 -16.62 5.17
CA ASN A 113 -13.34 -15.37 5.29
C ASN A 113 -14.35 -15.34 6.47
N ASP A 114 -14.22 -16.24 7.45
CA ASP A 114 -15.14 -16.25 8.59
C ASP A 114 -14.89 -15.02 9.47
N ARG A 115 -15.90 -14.17 9.56
CA ARG A 115 -15.94 -12.90 10.32
C ARG A 115 -16.87 -12.98 11.52
N SER A 116 -17.54 -14.11 11.72
CA SER A 116 -18.57 -14.30 12.77
C SER A 116 -18.01 -14.09 14.18
N GLU A 117 -16.71 -14.36 14.37
CA GLU A 117 -16.04 -14.18 15.66
C GLU A 117 -15.71 -12.71 16.01
N GLU A 118 -15.75 -11.78 15.06
CA GLU A 118 -15.31 -10.40 15.28
C GLU A 118 -16.47 -9.44 15.54
N GLY A 119 -17.71 -9.89 15.35
CA GLY A 119 -18.92 -9.09 15.58
C GLY A 119 -19.21 -8.88 17.06
N TYR A 120 -19.86 -7.75 17.38
CA TYR A 120 -20.29 -7.41 18.75
C TYR A 120 -21.56 -6.55 18.74
N GLN A 121 -22.20 -6.49 19.91
CA GLN A 121 -23.24 -5.54 20.24
C GLN A 121 -22.77 -4.70 21.42
N LEU A 122 -22.98 -3.37 21.35
CA LEU A 122 -22.67 -2.43 22.42
C LEU A 122 -23.90 -1.59 22.70
N ARG A 123 -24.39 -1.62 23.94
CA ARG A 123 -25.47 -0.77 24.42
C ARG A 123 -24.97 0.10 25.56
N ILE A 124 -25.22 1.39 25.49
CA ILE A 124 -24.88 2.36 26.53
C ILE A 124 -26.15 3.05 27.00
N THR A 125 -26.44 2.97 28.30
CA THR A 125 -27.53 3.66 29.00
C THR A 125 -26.94 4.58 30.07
N PRO A 126 -27.74 5.47 30.73
CA PRO A 126 -27.20 6.31 31.81
C PRO A 126 -26.64 5.54 33.01
N ARG A 127 -26.97 4.22 33.14
CA ARG A 127 -26.56 3.40 34.28
C ARG A 127 -25.67 2.20 33.90
N ASP A 128 -25.84 1.68 32.71
CA ASP A 128 -25.27 0.40 32.32
C ASP A 128 -24.60 0.48 30.95
N ILE A 129 -23.46 -0.21 30.80
CA ILE A 129 -22.81 -0.50 29.53
C ILE A 129 -22.84 -2.01 29.34
N HIS A 130 -23.33 -2.47 28.20
CA HIS A 130 -23.40 -3.87 27.83
C HIS A 130 -22.57 -4.08 26.56
N ILE A 131 -21.63 -5.02 26.60
CA ILE A 131 -20.91 -5.51 25.42
C ILE A 131 -21.13 -7.00 25.32
N GLU A 132 -21.67 -7.45 24.19
CA GLU A 132 -21.94 -8.86 23.91
C GLU A 132 -21.32 -9.27 22.59
N ALA A 133 -20.70 -10.45 22.57
CA ALA A 133 -20.08 -11.01 21.37
C ALA A 133 -20.01 -12.55 21.46
N SER A 134 -19.82 -13.22 20.32
CA SER A 134 -19.62 -14.68 20.28
C SER A 134 -18.19 -15.11 20.65
N SER A 135 -17.23 -14.18 20.68
CA SER A 135 -15.82 -14.45 20.97
C SER A 135 -15.15 -13.33 21.74
N MET A 136 -13.97 -13.62 22.29
CA MET A 136 -13.09 -12.61 22.91
C MET A 136 -12.63 -11.53 21.92
N LYS A 137 -12.50 -11.84 20.62
CA LYS A 137 -12.18 -10.84 19.59
C LYS A 137 -13.28 -9.80 19.45
N GLY A 138 -14.54 -10.25 19.36
CA GLY A 138 -15.68 -9.34 19.30
C GLY A 138 -15.79 -8.47 20.54
N LEU A 139 -15.59 -9.04 21.75
CA LEU A 139 -15.55 -8.25 22.98
C LEU A 139 -14.44 -7.20 22.97
N PHE A 140 -13.26 -7.56 22.47
CA PHE A 140 -12.13 -6.64 22.30
C PHE A 140 -12.51 -5.45 21.39
N TYR A 141 -13.10 -5.70 20.22
CA TYR A 141 -13.52 -4.64 19.30
C TYR A 141 -14.65 -3.78 19.85
N GLY A 142 -15.56 -4.37 20.63
CA GLY A 142 -16.56 -3.62 21.39
C GLY A 142 -15.94 -2.64 22.39
N VAL A 143 -14.86 -3.04 23.08
CA VAL A 143 -14.11 -2.17 23.98
C VAL A 143 -13.38 -1.06 23.19
N GLN A 144 -12.81 -1.35 21.99
CA GLN A 144 -12.19 -0.32 21.17
C GLN A 144 -13.21 0.72 20.69
N THR A 145 -14.42 0.31 20.36
CA THR A 145 -15.50 1.25 20.02
C THR A 145 -15.90 2.09 21.23
N LEU A 146 -16.04 1.49 22.39
CA LEU A 146 -16.31 2.21 23.64
C LEU A 146 -15.22 3.26 23.93
N ARG A 147 -13.95 2.92 23.65
CA ARG A 147 -12.78 3.80 23.81
C ARG A 147 -12.80 5.00 22.84
N GLN A 148 -13.34 4.81 21.63
CA GLN A 148 -13.49 5.91 20.66
C GLN A 148 -14.67 6.83 20.97
N LEU A 149 -15.72 6.30 21.62
CA LEU A 149 -16.90 7.06 22.03
C LEU A 149 -16.67 7.91 23.28
N GLU A 150 -15.67 7.55 24.09
CA GLU A 150 -15.40 8.25 25.34
C GLU A 150 -14.82 9.63 25.10
N GLU A 151 -15.41 10.63 25.70
CA GLU A 151 -14.97 12.02 25.65
C GLU A 151 -15.02 12.65 27.06
N GLN A 152 -13.86 13.03 27.57
CA GLN A 152 -13.73 13.68 28.87
C GLN A 152 -14.43 12.94 30.01
N GLY A 153 -14.39 11.62 30.01
CA GLY A 153 -15.04 10.76 30.98
C GLY A 153 -16.55 10.59 30.79
N ARG A 154 -17.08 10.87 29.60
CA ARG A 154 -18.50 10.76 29.25
C ARG A 154 -18.72 9.94 27.98
N LEU A 155 -19.90 9.35 27.89
CA LEU A 155 -20.39 8.58 26.75
C LEU A 155 -21.82 8.99 26.43
N ALA A 156 -22.11 9.28 25.18
CA ALA A 156 -23.49 9.37 24.72
C ALA A 156 -24.18 8.00 24.78
N CYS A 157 -25.44 7.96 25.16
CA CYS A 157 -26.23 6.72 25.16
C CYS A 157 -26.54 6.29 23.73
N CYS A 158 -26.32 5.00 23.42
CA CYS A 158 -26.54 4.46 22.09
C CYS A 158 -26.65 2.92 22.09
N ASP A 159 -27.16 2.41 20.98
CA ASP A 159 -27.14 0.99 20.61
C ASP A 159 -26.31 0.82 19.33
N ILE A 160 -25.32 -0.07 19.34
CA ILE A 160 -24.45 -0.40 18.22
C ILE A 160 -24.51 -1.91 17.95
N LYS A 161 -24.69 -2.29 16.67
CA LYS A 161 -24.41 -3.63 16.16
C LYS A 161 -23.33 -3.51 15.11
N ASP A 162 -22.28 -4.29 15.24
CA ASP A 162 -21.09 -4.11 14.39
C ASP A 162 -20.37 -5.42 14.11
N ALA A 163 -19.78 -5.51 12.91
CA ALA A 163 -18.93 -6.61 12.46
C ALA A 163 -18.11 -6.14 11.26
N PRO A 164 -16.93 -6.71 10.99
CA PRO A 164 -16.11 -6.29 9.86
C PRO A 164 -16.67 -6.72 8.50
N LYS A 165 -16.42 -5.92 7.47
CA LYS A 165 -16.70 -6.25 6.06
C LYS A 165 -15.74 -7.33 5.54
N TYR A 166 -14.46 -7.26 5.89
CA TYR A 166 -13.42 -8.19 5.45
C TYR A 166 -12.70 -8.85 6.62
N ALA A 167 -12.27 -10.10 6.44
CA ALA A 167 -11.51 -10.87 7.42
C ALA A 167 -10.04 -10.41 7.54
N TYR A 168 -9.47 -9.85 6.48
CA TYR A 168 -8.11 -9.33 6.42
C TYR A 168 -8.11 -7.81 6.35
N ARG A 169 -7.50 -7.15 7.34
CA ARG A 169 -7.39 -5.69 7.45
C ARG A 169 -5.97 -5.36 7.88
N GLY A 170 -5.11 -5.18 6.89
CA GLY A 170 -3.67 -5.18 7.07
C GLY A 170 -2.99 -3.82 6.94
N VAL A 171 -1.81 -3.74 7.53
CA VAL A 171 -0.78 -2.77 7.19
C VAL A 171 0.56 -3.49 7.07
N MET A 172 1.31 -3.19 6.01
CA MET A 172 2.69 -3.60 5.85
C MET A 172 3.61 -2.46 6.29
N LEU A 173 4.65 -2.82 7.01
CA LEU A 173 5.72 -1.92 7.39
C LEU A 173 7.06 -2.51 6.90
N ASP A 174 7.70 -1.78 6.00
CA ASP A 174 9.05 -2.09 5.55
C ASP A 174 10.05 -1.77 6.65
N CYS A 175 10.69 -2.82 7.16
CA CYS A 175 11.74 -2.75 8.17
C CYS A 175 13.14 -2.89 7.56
N SER A 176 13.22 -3.23 6.25
CA SER A 176 14.47 -3.46 5.56
C SER A 176 15.12 -2.17 5.10
N ARG A 177 14.41 -1.34 4.33
CA ARG A 177 14.97 -0.08 3.82
C ARG A 177 15.33 0.86 4.96
N HIS A 178 14.51 0.90 6.04
CA HIS A 178 14.88 1.51 7.34
C HIS A 178 14.47 0.61 8.49
N PHE A 179 15.38 0.42 9.45
CA PHE A 179 15.12 -0.40 10.64
C PHE A 179 14.32 0.38 11.70
N TRP A 180 13.28 -0.25 12.24
CA TRP A 180 12.43 0.31 13.28
C TRP A 180 12.68 -0.39 14.64
N PRO A 181 12.92 0.35 15.73
CA PRO A 181 13.01 -0.25 17.06
C PRO A 181 11.74 -1.02 17.44
N LYS A 182 11.85 -2.07 18.25
CA LYS A 182 10.73 -2.88 18.72
C LYS A 182 9.62 -2.00 19.33
N GLU A 183 9.99 -1.02 20.14
CA GLU A 183 9.05 -0.10 20.79
C GLU A 183 8.19 0.69 19.81
N PHE A 184 8.75 1.03 18.66
CA PHE A 184 7.99 1.68 17.58
C PHE A 184 6.96 0.73 16.97
N ILE A 185 7.32 -0.54 16.75
CA ILE A 185 6.38 -1.57 16.27
C ILE A 185 5.24 -1.76 17.28
N LEU A 186 5.55 -1.83 18.59
CA LEU A 186 4.54 -1.96 19.65
C LEU A 186 3.58 -0.75 19.64
N LYS A 187 4.10 0.46 19.45
CA LYS A 187 3.28 1.67 19.33
C LYS A 187 2.33 1.60 18.12
N GLN A 188 2.80 1.12 16.96
CA GLN A 188 1.92 0.96 15.80
C GLN A 188 0.84 -0.11 16.03
N LEU A 189 1.14 -1.20 16.74
CA LEU A 189 0.15 -2.22 17.12
C LEU A 189 -0.98 -1.63 18.00
N ASP A 190 -0.68 -0.63 18.84
CA ASP A 190 -1.70 0.07 19.64
C ASP A 190 -2.66 0.88 18.76
N ALA A 191 -2.13 1.58 17.75
CA ALA A 191 -2.97 2.30 16.79
C ALA A 191 -3.79 1.35 15.91
N MET A 192 -3.20 0.26 15.44
CA MET A 192 -3.90 -0.78 14.69
C MET A 192 -5.06 -1.37 15.47
N ALA A 193 -4.85 -1.70 16.75
CA ALA A 193 -5.89 -2.20 17.65
C ALA A 193 -7.04 -1.20 17.79
N TYR A 194 -6.71 0.07 17.97
CA TYR A 194 -7.69 1.16 18.09
C TYR A 194 -8.52 1.33 16.81
N LEU A 195 -7.93 1.08 15.65
CA LEU A 195 -8.55 1.12 14.33
C LEU A 195 -9.16 -0.22 13.89
N LYS A 196 -9.22 -1.22 14.78
CA LYS A 196 -9.74 -2.57 14.50
C LYS A 196 -9.05 -3.29 13.33
N MET A 197 -7.80 -2.97 13.05
CA MET A 197 -6.96 -3.71 12.09
C MET A 197 -6.43 -4.98 12.75
N ASN A 198 -6.22 -6.04 11.96
CA ASN A 198 -5.91 -7.36 12.51
C ASN A 198 -4.73 -8.09 11.86
N ARG A 199 -4.02 -7.46 10.93
CA ARG A 199 -2.83 -8.02 10.29
C ARG A 199 -1.71 -6.97 10.24
N LEU A 200 -0.58 -7.29 10.90
CA LEU A 200 0.67 -6.56 10.71
C LEU A 200 1.58 -7.40 9.81
N HIS A 201 1.87 -6.91 8.63
CA HIS A 201 2.82 -7.50 7.71
C HIS A 201 4.18 -6.83 7.92
N LEU A 202 5.20 -7.59 8.30
CA LEU A 202 6.56 -7.10 8.48
C LEU A 202 7.43 -7.55 7.30
N HIS A 203 7.84 -6.59 6.48
CA HIS A 203 8.82 -6.80 5.42
C HIS A 203 10.22 -6.76 6.03
N LEU A 204 10.78 -7.95 6.29
CA LEU A 204 11.95 -8.13 7.15
C LEU A 204 13.27 -8.23 6.40
N THR A 205 13.24 -8.46 5.10
CA THR A 205 14.42 -8.68 4.27
C THR A 205 14.26 -8.04 2.92
N ASP A 206 15.31 -7.40 2.44
CA ASP A 206 15.42 -6.76 1.13
C ASP A 206 16.87 -6.31 0.94
N ASP A 207 17.26 -5.89 -0.25
CA ASP A 207 18.62 -5.47 -0.65
C ASP A 207 19.33 -4.56 0.36
N ALA A 208 18.56 -3.73 1.10
CA ALA A 208 19.11 -2.76 2.06
C ALA A 208 19.48 -3.36 3.41
N GLY A 209 19.00 -4.56 3.71
CA GLY A 209 19.40 -5.25 4.92
C GLY A 209 18.48 -6.36 5.39
N TRP A 210 19.07 -7.34 6.01
CA TRP A 210 18.41 -8.45 6.68
C TRP A 210 18.08 -8.10 8.13
N ARG A 211 16.80 -8.17 8.54
CA ARG A 211 16.34 -7.64 9.82
C ARG A 211 15.94 -8.67 10.88
N MET A 212 16.21 -9.94 10.64
CA MET A 212 15.80 -11.02 11.53
C MET A 212 16.97 -11.94 11.89
N GLU A 213 17.16 -12.26 13.17
CA GLU A 213 18.14 -13.26 13.61
C GLU A 213 17.75 -14.65 13.11
N ILE A 214 18.63 -15.27 12.31
CA ILE A 214 18.59 -16.67 11.93
C ILE A 214 19.81 -17.36 12.51
N LYS A 215 19.60 -18.22 13.50
CA LYS A 215 20.71 -18.83 14.27
C LYS A 215 21.58 -19.74 13.42
N GLN A 216 20.97 -20.42 12.44
CA GLN A 216 21.71 -21.29 11.52
C GLN A 216 22.55 -20.48 10.51
N TYR A 217 22.18 -19.21 10.26
CA TYR A 217 22.82 -18.35 9.27
C TYR A 217 23.19 -16.98 9.88
N PRO A 218 24.11 -16.91 10.87
CA PRO A 218 24.43 -15.68 11.59
C PRO A 218 25.02 -14.58 10.72
N ALA A 219 25.69 -14.93 9.61
CA ALA A 219 26.26 -13.95 8.69
C ALA A 219 25.21 -13.02 8.07
N LEU A 220 23.92 -13.41 8.02
CA LEU A 220 22.83 -12.55 7.56
C LEU A 220 22.75 -11.26 8.40
N THR A 221 22.78 -11.36 9.72
CA THR A 221 22.74 -10.20 10.59
C THR A 221 24.11 -9.58 10.86
N GLU A 222 25.17 -10.39 10.93
CA GLU A 222 26.53 -9.91 11.18
C GLU A 222 27.07 -9.04 10.02
N LYS A 223 26.73 -9.38 8.77
CA LYS A 223 27.28 -8.73 7.58
C LYS A 223 26.32 -7.75 6.91
N THR A 224 24.98 -7.93 7.07
CA THR A 224 24.01 -7.19 6.24
C THR A 224 22.89 -6.52 7.03
N ALA A 225 22.89 -6.59 8.37
CA ALA A 225 21.94 -5.82 9.17
C ALA A 225 22.30 -4.31 9.27
N TRP A 226 23.48 -3.91 8.82
CA TRP A 226 23.99 -2.55 8.86
C TRP A 226 24.50 -2.12 7.49
N ARG A 227 24.33 -0.84 7.17
CA ARG A 227 24.77 -0.24 5.90
C ARG A 227 25.46 1.09 6.11
N VAL A 228 26.24 1.55 5.13
CA VAL A 228 26.83 2.89 5.11
C VAL A 228 25.81 3.89 4.59
N GLY A 229 25.50 4.92 5.39
CA GLY A 229 24.50 5.94 5.06
C GLY A 229 23.18 5.72 5.81
N ALA A 230 22.71 6.81 6.43
CA ALA A 230 21.47 6.78 7.24
C ALA A 230 20.21 6.83 6.36
N THR A 231 20.28 7.48 5.21
CA THR A 231 19.18 7.59 4.24
C THR A 231 19.41 6.65 3.06
N TRP A 232 18.35 6.43 2.29
CA TRP A 232 18.39 5.65 1.06
C TRP A 232 19.34 6.25 0.01
N ASN A 233 19.29 7.56 -0.16
CA ASN A 233 20.14 8.27 -1.12
C ASN A 233 21.62 8.20 -0.73
N GLU A 234 21.95 8.44 0.55
CA GLU A 234 23.31 8.27 1.05
C GLU A 234 23.85 6.85 0.81
N TRP A 235 23.04 5.83 1.06
CA TRP A 235 23.41 4.44 0.82
C TRP A 235 23.70 4.18 -0.66
N ARG A 236 22.86 4.68 -1.58
CA ARG A 236 23.05 4.58 -3.03
C ARG A 236 24.33 5.30 -3.48
N GLU A 237 24.55 6.53 -3.04
CA GLU A 237 25.74 7.33 -3.34
C GLU A 237 27.03 6.68 -2.84
N GLN A 238 26.96 5.96 -1.72
CA GLN A 238 28.08 5.19 -1.14
C GLN A 238 28.25 3.80 -1.81
N GLY A 239 27.65 3.57 -2.96
CA GLY A 239 27.75 2.31 -3.71
C GLY A 239 27.01 1.16 -3.06
N GLN A 240 25.98 1.42 -2.28
CA GLN A 240 25.11 0.44 -1.60
C GLN A 240 25.90 -0.58 -0.76
N ARG A 241 26.85 -0.08 0.05
CA ARG A 241 27.74 -0.93 0.85
C ARG A 241 27.11 -1.26 2.20
N TYR A 242 27.30 -2.52 2.60
CA TYR A 242 27.02 -2.95 3.98
C TYR A 242 28.15 -2.52 4.91
N ALA A 243 27.84 -2.46 6.21
CA ALA A 243 28.74 -2.03 7.27
C ALA A 243 28.65 -2.99 8.46
N ARG A 244 29.61 -2.91 9.37
CA ARG A 244 29.49 -3.47 10.71
C ARG A 244 28.86 -2.44 11.64
N LYS A 245 28.24 -2.91 12.71
CA LYS A 245 27.59 -2.04 13.69
C LYS A 245 28.52 -0.94 14.22
N GLU A 246 29.79 -1.24 14.39
CA GLU A 246 30.83 -0.37 14.96
C GLU A 246 31.42 0.63 13.96
N ASP A 247 31.11 0.46 12.67
CA ASP A 247 31.67 1.31 11.62
C ASP A 247 31.07 2.73 11.70
N LYS A 248 31.89 3.71 11.44
CA LYS A 248 31.44 5.12 11.46
C LYS A 248 30.40 5.35 10.37
N GLY A 249 29.23 5.87 10.78
CA GLY A 249 28.11 6.14 9.88
C GLY A 249 27.27 4.90 9.54
N ALA A 250 27.47 3.79 10.25
CA ALA A 250 26.62 2.61 10.14
C ALA A 250 25.19 2.94 10.59
N ALA A 251 24.22 2.59 9.72
CA ALA A 251 22.79 2.68 10.01
C ALA A 251 22.14 1.32 9.80
N GLY A 252 21.18 0.95 10.65
CA GLY A 252 20.47 -0.31 10.56
C GLY A 252 20.21 -0.93 11.92
N GLY A 253 20.00 -2.23 11.93
CA GLY A 253 19.67 -3.04 13.09
C GLY A 253 18.98 -4.33 12.66
N TYR A 254 18.67 -5.17 13.62
CA TYR A 254 17.87 -6.38 13.42
C TYR A 254 17.13 -6.74 14.69
N TYR A 255 16.09 -7.54 14.55
CA TYR A 255 15.37 -8.13 15.68
C TYR A 255 15.99 -9.47 16.07
N THR A 256 16.27 -9.65 17.34
CA THR A 256 16.54 -10.97 17.89
C THR A 256 15.27 -11.83 17.81
N GLN A 257 15.42 -13.15 17.84
CA GLN A 257 14.24 -14.04 17.89
C GLN A 257 13.35 -13.74 19.10
N GLN A 258 13.94 -13.26 20.22
CA GLN A 258 13.16 -12.87 21.38
C GLN A 258 12.36 -11.57 21.13
N ASP A 259 12.96 -10.57 20.47
CA ASP A 259 12.24 -9.34 20.11
C ASP A 259 11.03 -9.64 19.23
N LEU A 260 11.18 -10.52 18.24
CA LEU A 260 10.08 -10.94 17.36
C LEU A 260 9.00 -11.72 18.13
N LYS A 261 9.38 -12.60 19.07
CA LYS A 261 8.42 -13.28 19.93
C LYS A 261 7.66 -12.31 20.84
N ASP A 262 8.34 -11.27 21.37
CA ASP A 262 7.69 -10.23 22.16
C ASP A 262 6.70 -9.43 21.33
N ILE A 263 7.06 -9.04 20.07
CA ILE A 263 6.16 -8.38 19.13
C ILE A 263 4.95 -9.25 18.83
N VAL A 264 5.15 -10.54 18.54
CA VAL A 264 4.07 -11.50 18.26
C VAL A 264 3.14 -11.66 19.45
N ALA A 265 3.67 -11.77 20.67
CA ALA A 265 2.88 -11.90 21.89
C ALA A 265 2.06 -10.62 22.17
N TYR A 266 2.67 -9.45 21.97
CA TYR A 266 2.00 -8.16 22.13
C TYR A 266 0.87 -7.95 21.12
N ALA A 267 1.12 -8.33 19.86
CA ALA A 267 0.12 -8.31 18.79
C ALA A 267 -1.04 -9.28 19.07
N ALA A 268 -0.74 -10.51 19.52
CA ALA A 268 -1.74 -11.52 19.84
C ALA A 268 -2.69 -11.08 20.97
N ALA A 269 -2.18 -10.36 21.99
CA ALA A 269 -2.99 -9.76 23.05
C ALA A 269 -3.97 -8.69 22.53
N ARG A 270 -3.74 -8.16 21.31
CA ARG A 270 -4.57 -7.19 20.57
C ARG A 270 -5.35 -7.81 19.43
N HIS A 271 -5.38 -9.14 19.35
CA HIS A 271 -6.00 -9.91 18.26
C HIS A 271 -5.44 -9.57 16.88
N ILE A 272 -4.17 -9.14 16.81
CA ILE A 272 -3.43 -8.88 15.58
C ILE A 272 -2.49 -10.05 15.30
N THR A 273 -2.51 -10.55 14.07
CA THR A 273 -1.57 -11.56 13.60
C THR A 273 -0.41 -10.86 12.90
N VAL A 274 0.83 -11.20 13.26
CA VAL A 274 2.02 -10.74 12.57
C VAL A 274 2.35 -11.72 11.45
N ILE A 275 2.43 -11.23 10.22
CA ILE A 275 2.80 -11.98 9.01
C ILE A 275 4.23 -11.58 8.65
N PRO A 276 5.20 -12.49 8.72
CA PRO A 276 6.56 -12.22 8.28
C PRO A 276 6.67 -12.34 6.75
N GLU A 277 7.45 -11.46 6.14
CA GLU A 277 7.90 -11.59 4.76
C GLU A 277 9.41 -11.83 4.72
N ILE A 278 9.79 -12.82 3.92
CA ILE A 278 11.17 -13.16 3.59
C ILE A 278 11.27 -13.19 2.07
N GLU A 279 11.98 -12.25 1.51
CA GLU A 279 12.12 -12.08 0.07
C GLU A 279 12.83 -13.23 -0.60
N MET A 280 12.24 -13.69 -1.69
CA MET A 280 12.80 -14.68 -2.60
C MET A 280 12.03 -14.72 -3.93
N PRO A 281 12.65 -14.89 -5.08
CA PRO A 281 14.10 -14.99 -5.29
C PRO A 281 14.79 -13.65 -5.52
N GLY A 282 14.05 -12.57 -5.79
CA GLY A 282 14.52 -11.20 -5.95
C GLY A 282 14.83 -10.52 -4.62
N HIS A 283 15.21 -9.25 -4.64
CA HIS A 283 15.46 -8.42 -3.46
C HIS A 283 16.34 -9.10 -2.40
N SER A 284 17.36 -9.87 -2.85
CA SER A 284 18.19 -10.75 -2.01
C SER A 284 19.68 -10.39 -2.08
N ALA A 285 20.04 -9.14 -2.43
CA ALA A 285 21.45 -8.73 -2.51
C ALA A 285 22.17 -8.88 -1.17
N GLU A 286 21.48 -8.68 -0.04
CA GLU A 286 21.99 -8.87 1.32
C GLU A 286 22.30 -10.35 1.59
N VAL A 287 21.46 -11.28 1.11
CA VAL A 287 21.72 -12.73 1.19
C VAL A 287 22.95 -13.10 0.38
N LEU A 288 23.03 -12.60 -0.86
CA LEU A 288 24.16 -12.87 -1.77
C LEU A 288 25.47 -12.26 -1.26
N HIS A 289 25.41 -11.15 -0.54
CA HIS A 289 26.58 -10.59 0.14
C HIS A 289 27.05 -11.49 1.31
N ALA A 290 26.09 -12.01 2.09
CA ALA A 290 26.43 -12.88 3.24
C ALA A 290 26.86 -14.28 2.81
N TYR A 291 26.24 -14.83 1.76
CA TYR A 291 26.39 -16.20 1.25
C TYR A 291 26.53 -16.19 -0.28
N PRO A 292 27.69 -15.79 -0.82
CA PRO A 292 27.89 -15.61 -2.28
C PRO A 292 27.78 -16.93 -3.08
N GLU A 293 27.87 -18.09 -2.44
CA GLU A 293 27.65 -19.40 -3.07
C GLU A 293 26.20 -19.61 -3.56
N LEU A 294 25.24 -18.80 -3.11
CA LEU A 294 23.85 -18.82 -3.55
C LEU A 294 23.62 -18.00 -4.83
N GLN A 295 24.65 -17.31 -5.32
CA GLN A 295 24.60 -16.51 -6.54
C GLN A 295 24.69 -17.39 -7.80
N CYS A 296 24.12 -16.89 -8.89
CA CYS A 296 24.33 -17.46 -10.22
C CYS A 296 25.79 -17.36 -10.65
N GLU A 297 26.26 -18.35 -11.43
CA GLU A 297 27.58 -18.31 -12.04
C GLU A 297 27.63 -17.27 -13.18
N GLN A 298 28.83 -16.69 -13.41
CA GLN A 298 29.09 -15.76 -14.53
C GLN A 298 28.30 -14.44 -14.52
N VAL A 299 27.91 -13.95 -13.34
CA VAL A 299 27.26 -12.65 -13.25
C VAL A 299 28.30 -11.54 -13.36
N SER A 300 28.21 -10.73 -14.40
CA SER A 300 29.12 -9.59 -14.65
C SER A 300 28.67 -8.28 -14.01
N GLN A 301 27.41 -8.22 -13.53
CA GLN A 301 26.79 -7.04 -12.94
C GLN A 301 26.23 -7.38 -11.56
N ARG A 302 25.87 -6.35 -10.79
CA ARG A 302 25.18 -6.50 -9.52
C ARG A 302 23.88 -7.28 -9.74
N ASN A 303 23.71 -8.33 -8.97
CA ASN A 303 22.54 -9.21 -9.01
C ASN A 303 21.92 -9.29 -7.62
N SER A 304 20.61 -9.20 -7.55
CA SER A 304 19.82 -9.40 -6.33
C SER A 304 18.97 -10.67 -6.35
N ASP A 305 19.10 -11.49 -7.42
CA ASP A 305 18.31 -12.71 -7.55
C ASP A 305 19.10 -13.94 -7.08
N LEU A 306 18.52 -14.75 -6.22
CA LEU A 306 19.04 -16.05 -5.82
C LEU A 306 19.12 -17.01 -7.01
N CYS A 307 20.12 -17.90 -7.03
CA CYS A 307 20.27 -18.91 -8.08
C CYS A 307 19.26 -20.06 -7.89
N VAL A 308 18.17 -20.05 -8.66
CA VAL A 308 17.14 -21.10 -8.61
C VAL A 308 17.63 -22.45 -9.15
N GLY A 309 18.69 -22.47 -9.95
CA GLY A 309 19.35 -23.70 -10.39
C GLY A 309 20.16 -24.40 -9.30
N ASN A 310 20.51 -23.70 -8.23
CA ASN A 310 21.34 -24.21 -7.15
C ASN A 310 20.47 -24.87 -6.05
N GLU A 311 20.69 -26.17 -5.79
CA GLU A 311 19.94 -26.88 -4.74
C GLU A 311 20.21 -26.31 -3.33
N GLN A 312 21.40 -25.74 -3.08
CA GLN A 312 21.73 -25.11 -1.81
C GLN A 312 20.85 -23.89 -1.53
N THR A 313 20.35 -23.21 -2.57
CA THR A 313 19.37 -22.14 -2.41
C THR A 313 18.10 -22.64 -1.70
N PHE A 314 17.58 -23.78 -2.12
CA PHE A 314 16.39 -24.36 -1.49
C PHE A 314 16.65 -24.84 -0.07
N VAL A 315 17.80 -25.46 0.19
CA VAL A 315 18.21 -25.86 1.54
C VAL A 315 18.29 -24.63 2.46
N PHE A 316 18.90 -23.55 1.97
CA PHE A 316 18.97 -22.27 2.69
C PHE A 316 17.57 -21.73 3.01
N LEU A 317 16.72 -21.57 2.00
CA LEU A 317 15.37 -21.01 2.15
C LEU A 317 14.49 -21.84 3.09
N GLU A 318 14.52 -23.18 2.95
CA GLU A 318 13.78 -24.08 3.83
C GLU A 318 14.25 -23.99 5.30
N ASN A 319 15.56 -23.86 5.54
CA ASN A 319 16.10 -23.70 6.89
C ASN A 319 15.71 -22.35 7.50
N VAL A 320 15.78 -21.26 6.72
CA VAL A 320 15.31 -19.94 7.15
C VAL A 320 13.82 -20.00 7.50
N LEU A 321 12.98 -20.54 6.62
CA LEU A 321 11.54 -20.65 6.85
C LEU A 321 11.19 -21.52 8.07
N ARG A 322 11.99 -22.56 8.41
CA ARG A 322 11.80 -23.31 9.66
C ARG A 322 11.98 -22.43 10.89
N GLU A 323 13.00 -21.57 10.94
CA GLU A 323 13.20 -20.66 12.06
C GLU A 323 12.12 -19.58 12.12
N VAL A 324 11.70 -19.05 10.96
CA VAL A 324 10.57 -18.12 10.83
C VAL A 324 9.29 -18.73 11.42
N MET A 325 8.94 -19.95 11.03
CA MET A 325 7.73 -20.63 11.51
C MET A 325 7.76 -20.96 13.03
N ASN A 326 8.95 -21.10 13.63
CA ASN A 326 9.11 -21.29 15.08
C ASN A 326 8.85 -19.99 15.88
N ILE A 327 8.93 -18.84 15.24
CA ILE A 327 8.72 -17.54 15.86
C ILE A 327 7.31 -17.02 15.59
N PHE A 328 6.84 -17.14 14.34
CA PHE A 328 5.56 -16.62 13.89
C PHE A 328 4.50 -17.73 13.80
N PRO A 329 3.48 -17.71 14.69
CA PRO A 329 2.41 -18.70 14.66
C PRO A 329 1.38 -18.43 13.54
N SER A 330 1.60 -17.40 12.73
CA SER A 330 0.72 -17.04 11.61
C SER A 330 0.49 -18.24 10.69
N LYS A 331 -0.76 -18.44 10.26
CA LYS A 331 -1.10 -19.36 9.18
C LYS A 331 -0.40 -18.97 7.88
N TYR A 332 -0.17 -17.67 7.68
CA TYR A 332 0.38 -17.10 6.46
C TYR A 332 1.86 -16.76 6.62
N ILE A 333 2.65 -17.10 5.61
CA ILE A 333 4.05 -16.68 5.45
C ILE A 333 4.15 -16.03 4.07
N HIS A 334 4.65 -14.80 4.01
CA HIS A 334 4.87 -14.08 2.77
C HIS A 334 6.29 -14.34 2.27
N ILE A 335 6.44 -14.62 0.99
CA ILE A 335 7.73 -14.94 0.38
C ILE A 335 8.22 -13.87 -0.61
N GLY A 336 7.55 -12.72 -0.69
CA GLY A 336 7.83 -11.72 -1.72
C GLY A 336 7.47 -12.22 -3.11
N GLY A 337 8.45 -12.36 -3.96
CA GLY A 337 8.32 -12.89 -5.33
C GLY A 337 8.27 -11.81 -6.40
N ASP A 338 8.31 -10.54 -6.00
CA ASP A 338 8.27 -9.37 -6.85
C ASP A 338 9.61 -9.06 -7.51
N GLU A 339 9.54 -8.37 -8.61
CA GLU A 339 10.61 -7.67 -9.34
C GLU A 339 11.90 -8.46 -9.60
N ALA A 340 11.88 -9.80 -9.53
CA ALA A 340 13.04 -10.59 -9.88
C ALA A 340 13.46 -10.31 -11.33
N SER A 341 14.70 -9.88 -11.54
CA SER A 341 15.19 -9.49 -12.86
C SER A 341 15.31 -10.68 -13.81
N ARG A 342 15.60 -11.88 -13.25
CA ARG A 342 15.75 -13.16 -13.97
C ARG A 342 16.86 -13.17 -15.03
N GLN A 343 17.56 -12.05 -15.24
CA GLN A 343 18.57 -11.91 -16.29
C GLN A 343 19.72 -12.90 -16.08
N ALA A 344 20.17 -13.04 -14.84
CA ALA A 344 21.24 -13.97 -14.50
C ALA A 344 20.87 -15.43 -14.78
N TRP A 345 19.61 -15.81 -14.64
CA TRP A 345 19.15 -17.20 -14.84
C TRP A 345 19.20 -17.63 -16.29
N ALA A 346 18.97 -16.70 -17.22
CA ALA A 346 19.02 -16.98 -18.65
C ALA A 346 20.41 -17.44 -19.10
N ALA A 347 21.49 -16.95 -18.46
CA ALA A 347 22.87 -17.28 -18.78
C ALA A 347 23.49 -18.34 -17.82
N CYS A 348 22.90 -18.57 -16.64
CA CYS A 348 23.47 -19.46 -15.61
C CYS A 348 23.34 -20.94 -16.00
N PRO A 349 24.45 -21.70 -16.10
CA PRO A 349 24.40 -23.11 -16.47
C PRO A 349 23.55 -23.95 -15.53
N ARG A 350 23.60 -23.70 -14.21
CA ARG A 350 22.77 -24.40 -13.20
C ARG A 350 21.28 -24.15 -13.39
N CYS A 351 20.89 -22.90 -13.67
CA CYS A 351 19.50 -22.54 -13.94
C CYS A 351 19.00 -23.20 -15.23
N GLN A 352 19.80 -23.16 -16.30
CA GLN A 352 19.46 -23.80 -17.57
C GLN A 352 19.37 -25.34 -17.43
N GLN A 353 20.24 -25.96 -16.63
CA GLN A 353 20.17 -27.39 -16.34
C GLN A 353 18.88 -27.73 -15.56
N ARG A 354 18.50 -26.91 -14.57
CA ARG A 354 17.24 -27.07 -13.81
C ARG A 354 16.04 -26.97 -14.75
N MET A 355 15.99 -25.92 -15.58
CA MET A 355 14.92 -25.73 -16.54
C MET A 355 14.76 -26.94 -17.45
N LYS A 356 15.87 -27.46 -17.98
CA LYS A 356 15.85 -28.69 -18.83
C LYS A 356 15.36 -29.91 -18.06
N ALA A 357 15.81 -30.11 -16.84
CA ALA A 357 15.44 -31.25 -16.00
C ALA A 357 13.94 -31.25 -15.63
N GLU A 358 13.38 -30.07 -15.37
CA GLU A 358 11.98 -29.90 -14.97
C GLU A 358 11.05 -29.61 -16.17
N GLY A 359 11.58 -29.57 -17.39
CA GLY A 359 10.81 -29.31 -18.63
C GLY A 359 10.30 -27.88 -18.77
N LEU A 360 10.93 -26.90 -18.09
CA LEU A 360 10.54 -25.49 -18.11
C LEU A 360 11.07 -24.80 -19.37
N GLN A 361 10.25 -23.93 -19.98
CA GLN A 361 10.59 -23.27 -21.23
C GLN A 361 11.10 -21.82 -21.04
N THR A 362 10.69 -21.18 -19.94
CA THR A 362 10.98 -19.76 -19.65
C THR A 362 11.54 -19.55 -18.25
N VAL A 363 12.26 -18.46 -18.06
CA VAL A 363 12.75 -18.05 -16.72
C VAL A 363 11.60 -17.69 -15.77
N ALA A 364 10.43 -17.28 -16.29
CA ALA A 364 9.23 -17.08 -15.49
C ALA A 364 8.71 -18.41 -14.92
N GLU A 365 8.73 -19.50 -15.71
CA GLU A 365 8.40 -20.84 -15.22
C GLU A 365 9.42 -21.34 -14.19
N LEU A 366 10.68 -20.93 -14.28
CA LEU A 366 11.69 -21.24 -13.28
C LEU A 366 11.39 -20.53 -11.94
N GLN A 367 10.89 -19.31 -11.96
CA GLN A 367 10.39 -18.63 -10.74
C GLN A 367 9.15 -19.33 -10.19
N ALA A 368 8.19 -19.71 -11.05
CA ALA A 368 7.02 -20.46 -10.63
C ALA A 368 7.40 -21.80 -9.99
N TYR A 369 8.43 -22.49 -10.50
CA TYR A 369 8.98 -23.70 -9.90
C TYR A 369 9.49 -23.46 -8.46
N LEU A 370 10.21 -22.35 -8.21
CA LEU A 370 10.63 -21.97 -6.85
C LEU A 370 9.40 -21.74 -5.96
N THR A 371 8.45 -20.93 -6.41
CA THR A 371 7.24 -20.63 -5.66
C THR A 371 6.47 -21.88 -5.29
N GLN A 372 6.26 -22.81 -6.25
CA GLN A 372 5.58 -24.08 -6.00
C GLN A 372 6.34 -25.00 -5.03
N ARG A 373 7.68 -24.99 -5.06
CA ARG A 373 8.49 -25.77 -4.12
C ARG A 373 8.38 -25.20 -2.70
N MET A 374 8.42 -23.88 -2.55
CA MET A 374 8.25 -23.23 -1.25
C MET A 374 6.82 -23.40 -0.73
N GLU A 375 5.81 -23.34 -1.60
CA GLU A 375 4.43 -23.61 -1.23
C GLU A 375 4.25 -25.03 -0.69
N ARG A 376 4.78 -26.05 -1.39
CA ARG A 376 4.74 -27.44 -0.91
C ARG A 376 5.43 -27.58 0.45
N PHE A 377 6.57 -26.91 0.64
CA PHE A 377 7.29 -26.92 1.91
C PHE A 377 6.45 -26.30 3.04
N LEU A 378 5.88 -25.11 2.82
CA LEU A 378 5.03 -24.42 3.80
C LEU A 378 3.75 -25.19 4.11
N ASN A 379 3.07 -25.73 3.09
CA ASN A 379 1.88 -26.56 3.25
C ASN A 379 2.14 -27.81 4.07
N GLY A 380 3.31 -28.46 3.85
CA GLY A 380 3.76 -29.58 4.65
C GLY A 380 3.93 -29.27 6.14
N HIS A 381 4.09 -27.99 6.49
CA HIS A 381 4.15 -27.47 7.86
C HIS A 381 2.86 -26.80 8.32
N GLY A 382 1.74 -26.95 7.58
CA GLY A 382 0.44 -26.38 7.92
C GLY A 382 0.36 -24.86 7.73
N ARG A 383 1.24 -24.27 6.90
CA ARG A 383 1.26 -22.86 6.57
C ARG A 383 0.75 -22.63 5.15
N VAL A 384 0.33 -21.40 4.85
CA VAL A 384 -0.14 -20.96 3.54
C VAL A 384 0.81 -19.87 3.04
N LEU A 385 1.28 -20.04 1.81
CA LEU A 385 2.12 -19.08 1.13
C LEU A 385 1.31 -17.86 0.71
N ILE A 386 1.84 -16.66 0.96
CA ILE A 386 1.45 -15.42 0.28
C ILE A 386 2.62 -14.98 -0.60
N GLY A 387 2.34 -14.42 -1.77
CA GLY A 387 3.32 -13.72 -2.59
C GLY A 387 2.70 -12.56 -3.34
N TRP A 388 3.54 -11.61 -3.76
CA TRP A 388 3.11 -10.53 -4.63
C TRP A 388 2.60 -11.08 -5.95
N ASP A 389 1.86 -10.27 -6.73
CA ASP A 389 1.13 -10.78 -7.89
C ASP A 389 2.01 -11.23 -9.09
N GLU A 390 3.34 -11.10 -9.00
CA GLU A 390 4.29 -11.73 -9.90
C GLU A 390 4.28 -13.26 -9.81
N ILE A 391 3.81 -13.85 -8.70
CA ILE A 391 3.62 -15.30 -8.60
C ILE A 391 2.57 -15.85 -9.58
N LEU A 392 1.79 -14.96 -10.22
CA LEU A 392 0.88 -15.29 -11.32
C LEU A 392 1.62 -15.56 -12.64
N GLU A 393 2.86 -15.10 -12.76
CA GLU A 393 3.68 -15.28 -13.94
C GLU A 393 4.18 -16.74 -14.01
N GLY A 394 3.66 -17.48 -14.93
CA GLY A 394 3.83 -18.93 -15.00
C GLY A 394 2.65 -19.68 -14.41
N GLN A 395 2.88 -20.80 -13.76
CA GLN A 395 1.81 -21.58 -13.12
C GLN A 395 1.67 -21.23 -11.66
N LEU A 396 0.54 -20.64 -11.27
CA LEU A 396 0.24 -20.34 -9.87
C LEU A 396 0.23 -21.61 -9.01
N ALA A 397 0.85 -21.53 -7.84
CA ALA A 397 0.83 -22.60 -6.85
C ALA A 397 -0.60 -22.80 -6.30
N PRO A 398 -1.09 -24.06 -6.14
CA PRO A 398 -2.53 -24.37 -5.95
C PRO A 398 -3.19 -23.72 -4.74
N ASN A 399 -2.47 -23.54 -3.63
CA ASN A 399 -3.01 -23.01 -2.38
C ASN A 399 -2.42 -21.63 -2.00
N ALA A 400 -1.66 -21.01 -2.91
CA ALA A 400 -1.06 -19.71 -2.66
C ALA A 400 -2.15 -18.62 -2.63
N VAL A 401 -1.98 -17.67 -1.73
CA VAL A 401 -2.75 -16.43 -1.68
C VAL A 401 -1.96 -15.36 -2.43
N VAL A 402 -2.62 -14.64 -3.32
CA VAL A 402 -2.00 -13.57 -4.10
C VAL A 402 -2.22 -12.23 -3.39
N MET A 403 -1.15 -11.45 -3.24
CA MET A 403 -1.23 -10.06 -2.82
C MET A 403 -1.07 -9.16 -4.05
N SER A 404 -2.20 -8.58 -4.51
CA SER A 404 -2.26 -7.84 -5.78
C SER A 404 -1.93 -6.37 -5.58
N TRP A 405 -0.79 -5.91 -6.16
CA TRP A 405 -0.27 -4.56 -5.97
C TRP A 405 -0.15 -3.75 -7.28
N ARG A 406 0.17 -4.38 -8.41
CA ARG A 406 0.38 -3.72 -9.71
C ARG A 406 -0.91 -3.13 -10.30
N GLY A 407 -2.07 -3.51 -9.75
CA GLY A 407 -3.40 -3.05 -10.14
C GLY A 407 -4.46 -3.96 -9.52
N GLU A 408 -5.69 -3.83 -9.99
CA GLU A 408 -6.81 -4.66 -9.53
C GLU A 408 -7.02 -5.88 -10.42
N GLU A 409 -6.54 -5.83 -11.66
CA GLU A 409 -6.80 -6.82 -12.72
C GLU A 409 -6.23 -8.20 -12.36
N GLY A 410 -5.00 -8.24 -11.85
CA GLY A 410 -4.35 -9.47 -11.40
C GLY A 410 -5.13 -10.15 -10.28
N GLY A 411 -5.53 -9.36 -9.27
CA GLY A 411 -6.36 -9.84 -8.16
C GLY A 411 -7.72 -10.35 -8.63
N ILE A 412 -8.40 -9.61 -9.51
CA ILE A 412 -9.69 -10.01 -10.06
C ILE A 412 -9.57 -11.29 -10.90
N ALA A 413 -8.53 -11.42 -11.73
CA ALA A 413 -8.28 -12.63 -12.50
C ALA A 413 -8.05 -13.85 -11.57
N THR A 414 -7.30 -13.66 -10.51
CA THR A 414 -7.01 -14.68 -9.48
C THR A 414 -8.28 -15.14 -8.76
N THR A 415 -9.16 -14.21 -8.35
CA THR A 415 -10.44 -14.57 -7.73
C THR A 415 -11.37 -15.31 -8.66
N LYS A 416 -11.39 -14.95 -9.97
CA LYS A 416 -12.14 -15.70 -11.00
C LYS A 416 -11.61 -17.12 -11.20
N ALA A 417 -10.33 -17.35 -10.98
CA ALA A 417 -9.72 -18.69 -10.98
C ALA A 417 -9.97 -19.49 -9.69
N GLY A 418 -10.61 -18.88 -8.67
CA GLY A 418 -10.97 -19.53 -7.42
C GLY A 418 -9.91 -19.48 -6.33
N HIS A 419 -8.91 -18.63 -6.48
CA HIS A 419 -7.88 -18.40 -5.45
C HIS A 419 -8.20 -17.20 -4.57
N ASP A 420 -7.76 -17.25 -3.33
CA ASP A 420 -7.89 -16.15 -2.37
C ASP A 420 -6.89 -15.03 -2.67
N VAL A 421 -7.34 -13.77 -2.47
CA VAL A 421 -6.58 -12.56 -2.79
C VAL A 421 -6.65 -11.56 -1.65
N ILE A 422 -5.54 -10.87 -1.40
CA ILE A 422 -5.45 -9.66 -0.60
C ILE A 422 -5.21 -8.49 -1.56
N MET A 423 -6.09 -7.50 -1.53
CA MET A 423 -6.01 -6.36 -2.43
C MET A 423 -5.16 -5.24 -1.82
N THR A 424 -4.14 -4.82 -2.57
CA THR A 424 -3.24 -3.74 -2.15
C THR A 424 -2.74 -2.92 -3.35
N PRO A 425 -3.66 -2.54 -4.30
CA PRO A 425 -3.24 -1.86 -5.52
C PRO A 425 -2.56 -0.53 -5.18
N GLY A 426 -1.39 -0.32 -5.78
CA GLY A 426 -0.51 0.82 -5.48
C GLY A 426 -1.19 2.18 -5.63
N ARG A 427 -2.19 2.29 -6.50
CA ARG A 427 -2.97 3.52 -6.68
C ARG A 427 -3.79 3.93 -5.45
N TYR A 428 -4.15 3.00 -4.56
CA TYR A 428 -5.05 3.24 -3.43
C TYR A 428 -4.48 2.86 -2.07
N CYS A 429 -3.43 2.01 -2.05
CA CYS A 429 -2.94 1.36 -0.84
C CYS A 429 -1.47 1.61 -0.52
N TYR A 430 -0.68 2.27 -1.41
CA TYR A 430 0.74 2.53 -1.19
C TYR A 430 0.93 3.86 -0.45
N LEU A 431 1.18 3.75 0.86
CA LEU A 431 1.27 4.88 1.79
C LEU A 431 2.62 5.60 1.74
N ASP A 432 3.55 5.16 0.91
CA ASP A 432 4.87 5.76 0.64
C ASP A 432 4.81 6.91 -0.37
N ARG A 433 3.66 7.13 -1.03
CA ARG A 433 3.43 8.22 -2.00
C ARG A 433 3.13 9.53 -1.31
N TYR A 434 3.37 10.65 -2.01
CA TYR A 434 2.96 11.98 -1.53
C TYR A 434 1.47 12.02 -1.22
N GLN A 435 1.09 12.54 -0.05
CA GLN A 435 -0.33 12.66 0.30
C GLN A 435 -0.94 14.02 -0.08
N ASP A 436 -0.10 15.01 -0.44
CA ASP A 436 -0.51 16.34 -0.87
C ASP A 436 0.57 16.92 -1.81
N TYR A 437 0.48 18.20 -2.15
CA TYR A 437 1.40 18.92 -3.04
C TYR A 437 2.86 18.69 -2.67
N PRO A 438 3.67 18.02 -3.52
CA PRO A 438 5.01 17.54 -3.15
C PRO A 438 5.95 18.59 -2.56
N PRO A 439 6.02 19.85 -3.04
CA PRO A 439 6.86 20.88 -2.43
C PRO A 439 6.48 21.26 -0.99
N SER A 440 5.28 20.89 -0.52
CA SER A 440 4.82 21.14 0.85
C SER A 440 5.01 19.94 1.78
N GLN A 441 5.53 18.83 1.24
CA GLN A 441 5.61 17.53 1.92
C GLN A 441 7.06 17.14 2.20
N PRO A 442 7.33 16.32 3.23
CA PRO A 442 8.59 15.60 3.31
C PRO A 442 8.74 14.69 2.09
N GLN A 443 9.98 14.37 1.74
CA GLN A 443 10.28 13.48 0.62
C GLN A 443 9.48 12.17 0.72
N ALA A 444 8.90 11.75 -0.39
CA ALA A 444 8.13 10.52 -0.51
C ALA A 444 8.42 9.84 -1.85
N PHE A 445 7.88 8.67 -2.11
CA PHE A 445 8.02 8.01 -3.40
C PHE A 445 7.12 8.68 -4.44
N GLY A 446 7.70 9.14 -5.49
CA GLY A 446 7.35 9.95 -6.65
C GLY A 446 5.92 10.20 -7.10
N SER A 447 4.88 9.54 -6.64
CA SER A 447 3.50 9.80 -7.08
C SER A 447 2.62 10.34 -5.95
N TYR A 448 1.38 10.69 -6.30
CA TYR A 448 0.43 11.30 -5.39
C TYR A 448 -0.72 10.35 -5.05
N MET A 449 -1.10 10.28 -3.78
CA MET A 449 -2.25 9.53 -3.31
C MET A 449 -2.89 10.23 -2.10
N SER A 450 -4.00 10.90 -2.33
CA SER A 450 -4.73 11.63 -1.29
C SER A 450 -5.47 10.70 -0.33
N LEU A 451 -5.88 11.25 0.82
CA LEU A 451 -6.79 10.57 1.74
C LEU A 451 -8.12 10.20 1.06
N GLU A 452 -8.65 11.10 0.19
CA GLU A 452 -9.89 10.87 -0.55
C GLU A 452 -9.76 9.68 -1.51
N GLN A 453 -8.63 9.58 -2.21
CA GLN A 453 -8.36 8.48 -3.12
C GLN A 453 -8.25 7.14 -2.37
N CYS A 454 -7.57 7.09 -1.22
CA CYS A 454 -7.56 5.91 -0.36
C CYS A 454 -8.97 5.53 0.11
N TYR A 455 -9.78 6.52 0.54
CA TYR A 455 -11.13 6.30 1.03
C TYR A 455 -12.08 5.82 -0.08
N ALA A 456 -11.90 6.29 -1.30
CA ALA A 456 -12.74 5.90 -2.44
C ALA A 456 -12.63 4.41 -2.80
N TYR A 457 -11.53 3.76 -2.42
CA TYR A 457 -11.25 2.37 -2.80
C TYR A 457 -12.21 1.37 -2.16
N ASP A 458 -12.78 0.46 -2.98
CA ASP A 458 -13.55 -0.71 -2.55
C ASP A 458 -12.95 -1.98 -3.15
N PRO A 459 -12.31 -2.86 -2.38
CA PRO A 459 -11.65 -4.07 -2.88
C PRO A 459 -12.53 -5.01 -3.69
N ALA A 460 -13.81 -5.12 -3.33
CA ALA A 460 -14.76 -5.96 -4.07
C ALA A 460 -15.39 -5.23 -5.26
N GLY A 461 -15.44 -3.88 -5.21
CA GLY A 461 -16.04 -3.06 -6.26
C GLY A 461 -17.43 -3.54 -6.64
N HIS A 462 -17.61 -3.84 -7.94
CA HIS A 462 -18.86 -4.34 -8.51
C HIS A 462 -18.82 -5.86 -8.78
N LEU A 463 -17.91 -6.59 -8.14
CA LEU A 463 -17.77 -8.03 -8.34
C LEU A 463 -18.98 -8.78 -7.76
N PRO A 464 -19.49 -9.81 -8.47
CA PRO A 464 -20.51 -10.69 -7.92
C PRO A 464 -20.02 -11.40 -6.65
N ASP A 465 -20.93 -11.70 -5.71
CA ASP A 465 -20.59 -12.35 -4.44
C ASP A 465 -19.85 -13.69 -4.61
N SER A 466 -20.15 -14.43 -5.69
CA SER A 466 -19.48 -15.69 -6.02
C SER A 466 -17.98 -15.55 -6.28
N ILE A 467 -17.53 -14.35 -6.68
CA ILE A 467 -16.14 -13.98 -6.93
C ILE A 467 -15.60 -13.20 -5.72
N ALA A 468 -16.34 -12.20 -5.24
CA ALA A 468 -15.95 -11.33 -4.13
C ALA A 468 -15.62 -12.10 -2.83
N LYS A 469 -16.21 -13.31 -2.62
CA LYS A 469 -15.89 -14.18 -1.48
C LYS A 469 -14.41 -14.58 -1.36
N HIS A 470 -13.67 -14.55 -2.48
CA HIS A 470 -12.24 -14.84 -2.51
C HIS A 470 -11.37 -13.63 -2.17
N ILE A 471 -11.95 -12.42 -2.06
CA ILE A 471 -11.22 -11.26 -1.56
C ILE A 471 -11.21 -11.34 -0.03
N LEU A 472 -10.06 -11.70 0.53
CA LEU A 472 -9.88 -11.78 1.98
C LEU A 472 -9.98 -10.39 2.64
N GLY A 473 -9.56 -9.34 1.93
CA GLY A 473 -9.58 -7.96 2.36
C GLY A 473 -8.52 -7.12 1.69
N LEU A 474 -8.02 -6.11 2.41
CA LEU A 474 -7.05 -5.14 1.89
C LEU A 474 -5.95 -4.84 2.89
N GLN A 475 -4.86 -4.26 2.37
CA GLN A 475 -3.72 -3.83 3.15
C GLN A 475 -3.17 -2.50 2.63
N GLY A 476 -2.82 -1.58 3.54
CA GLY A 476 -1.99 -0.43 3.21
C GLY A 476 -0.51 -0.80 3.31
N ASN A 477 0.31 -0.43 2.34
CA ASN A 477 1.74 -0.71 2.31
C ASN A 477 2.54 0.56 2.51
N LEU A 478 3.51 0.53 3.42
CA LEU A 478 4.47 1.61 3.59
C LEU A 478 5.87 1.10 3.31
N TRP A 479 6.33 1.34 2.08
CA TRP A 479 7.74 1.20 1.70
C TRP A 479 8.55 2.37 2.27
N THR A 480 9.79 2.13 2.66
CA THR A 480 10.51 3.09 3.51
C THR A 480 11.82 3.63 2.92
N GLU A 481 12.04 3.49 1.61
CA GLU A 481 13.22 4.05 0.94
C GLU A 481 13.37 5.55 1.24
N GLN A 482 12.28 6.30 1.17
CA GLN A 482 12.27 7.74 1.40
C GLN A 482 11.78 8.13 2.81
N VAL A 483 11.62 7.16 3.72
CA VAL A 483 11.04 7.37 5.05
C VAL A 483 12.05 7.02 6.15
N PRO A 484 13.03 7.90 6.45
CA PRO A 484 14.18 7.56 7.30
C PRO A 484 13.91 7.66 8.81
N THR A 485 12.80 8.24 9.26
CA THR A 485 12.54 8.48 10.69
C THR A 485 11.17 7.99 11.15
N MET A 486 11.04 7.67 12.43
CA MET A 486 9.78 7.24 13.04
C MET A 486 8.66 8.29 12.90
N ALA A 487 8.98 9.58 13.06
CA ALA A 487 8.01 10.65 12.87
C ALA A 487 7.54 10.75 11.42
N HIS A 488 8.45 10.57 10.45
CA HIS A 488 8.10 10.53 9.03
C HIS A 488 7.28 9.28 8.70
N CYS A 489 7.59 8.12 9.29
CA CYS A 489 6.78 6.91 9.14
C CYS A 489 5.33 7.14 9.61
N GLU A 490 5.13 7.73 10.78
CA GLU A 490 3.80 8.09 11.29
C GLU A 490 3.09 9.13 10.42
N TYR A 491 3.83 10.11 9.91
CA TYR A 491 3.32 11.09 8.96
C TYR A 491 2.77 10.43 7.68
N MET A 492 3.49 9.46 7.14
CA MET A 492 3.08 8.74 5.91
C MET A 492 1.92 7.78 6.17
N LEU A 493 1.90 7.10 7.31
CA LEU A 493 0.81 6.19 7.68
C LEU A 493 -0.51 6.95 7.90
N TYR A 494 -0.48 8.05 8.68
CA TYR A 494 -1.70 8.73 9.10
C TYR A 494 -1.87 10.08 8.39
N PRO A 495 -3.11 10.44 7.98
CA PRO A 495 -4.38 9.76 8.28
C PRO A 495 -4.81 8.69 7.26
N ARG A 496 -4.05 8.39 6.20
CA ARG A 496 -4.49 7.47 5.13
C ARG A 496 -4.80 6.06 5.63
N LEU A 497 -4.10 5.57 6.66
CA LEU A 497 -4.41 4.30 7.30
C LEU A 497 -5.81 4.26 7.93
N LEU A 498 -6.39 5.43 8.29
CA LEU A 498 -7.78 5.52 8.74
C LEU A 498 -8.75 5.10 7.64
N ALA A 499 -8.48 5.50 6.39
CA ALA A 499 -9.27 5.11 5.22
C ALA A 499 -9.16 3.60 4.93
N ILE A 500 -7.97 3.03 5.02
CA ILE A 500 -7.75 1.58 4.88
C ILE A 500 -8.54 0.82 5.95
N ALA A 501 -8.52 1.27 7.21
CA ALA A 501 -9.28 0.67 8.32
C ALA A 501 -10.79 0.74 8.07
N GLU A 502 -11.30 1.89 7.64
CA GLU A 502 -12.71 2.10 7.29
C GLU A 502 -13.16 1.16 6.16
N ASN A 503 -12.38 1.12 5.05
CA ASN A 503 -12.67 0.27 3.91
C ASN A 503 -12.65 -1.22 4.27
N GLY A 504 -11.82 -1.61 5.22
CA GLY A 504 -11.70 -3.00 5.68
C GLY A 504 -12.81 -3.44 6.63
N TRP A 505 -13.35 -2.52 7.40
CA TRP A 505 -14.32 -2.81 8.44
C TRP A 505 -15.76 -2.47 8.05
N SER A 506 -16.01 -1.25 7.53
CA SER A 506 -17.35 -0.71 7.39
C SER A 506 -18.11 -1.29 6.19
N HIS A 507 -19.41 -1.60 6.37
CA HIS A 507 -20.27 -2.17 5.32
C HIS A 507 -20.85 -1.13 4.35
N GLY A 508 -20.88 0.15 4.75
CA GLY A 508 -21.34 1.27 3.92
C GLY A 508 -20.37 2.43 4.02
N LYS A 509 -20.22 3.16 2.91
CA LYS A 509 -19.45 4.40 2.90
C LYS A 509 -20.38 5.59 3.07
N THR A 510 -19.97 6.52 3.93
CA THR A 510 -20.52 7.88 3.96
C THR A 510 -19.89 8.69 2.81
N ASP A 511 -20.33 9.95 2.62
CA ASP A 511 -19.59 10.83 1.75
C ASP A 511 -18.19 11.15 2.32
N TYR A 512 -17.28 11.60 1.46
CA TYR A 512 -15.90 11.89 1.88
C TYR A 512 -15.83 13.03 2.91
N ALA A 513 -16.72 14.01 2.83
CA ALA A 513 -16.72 15.13 3.77
C ALA A 513 -17.04 14.66 5.21
N ASP A 514 -17.97 13.72 5.38
CA ASP A 514 -18.24 13.08 6.67
C ASP A 514 -17.01 12.28 7.16
N PHE A 515 -16.43 11.43 6.30
CA PHE A 515 -15.23 10.68 6.67
C PHE A 515 -14.07 11.60 7.05
N ARG A 516 -13.82 12.66 6.28
CA ARG A 516 -12.76 13.64 6.55
C ARG A 516 -12.96 14.35 7.90
N ARG A 517 -14.19 14.66 8.27
CA ARG A 517 -14.52 15.24 9.58
C ARG A 517 -14.16 14.30 10.72
N ARG A 518 -14.51 13.00 10.58
CA ARG A 518 -14.14 11.94 11.55
C ARG A 518 -12.62 11.75 11.61
N ALA A 519 -11.95 11.76 10.45
CA ALA A 519 -10.49 11.65 10.35
C ALA A 519 -9.76 12.82 11.04
N LEU A 520 -10.27 14.05 10.92
CA LEU A 520 -9.74 15.21 11.64
C LEU A 520 -9.83 15.05 13.17
N HIS A 521 -10.97 14.55 13.67
CA HIS A 521 -11.09 14.25 15.10
C HIS A 521 -10.10 13.17 15.55
N LEU A 522 -9.99 12.08 14.79
CA LEU A 522 -9.06 10.98 15.14
C LEU A 522 -7.59 11.40 15.02
N GLN A 523 -7.27 12.28 14.08
CA GLN A 523 -5.94 12.90 13.98
C GLN A 523 -5.56 13.60 15.28
N ASP A 524 -6.47 14.39 15.88
CA ASP A 524 -6.22 15.06 17.16
C ASP A 524 -6.02 14.05 18.31
N VAL A 525 -6.79 12.96 18.31
CA VAL A 525 -6.60 11.87 19.26
C VAL A 525 -5.22 11.21 19.08
N LEU A 526 -4.78 10.96 17.85
CA LEU A 526 -3.46 10.40 17.58
C LEU A 526 -2.35 11.35 18.05
N VAL A 527 -2.45 12.65 17.74
CA VAL A 527 -1.51 13.67 18.21
C VAL A 527 -1.44 13.68 19.75
N SER A 528 -2.59 13.63 20.44
CA SER A 528 -2.61 13.60 21.92
C SER A 528 -1.94 12.37 22.53
N ARG A 529 -1.82 11.29 21.74
CA ARG A 529 -1.12 10.04 22.11
C ARG A 529 0.34 10.00 21.62
N GLY A 530 0.87 11.12 21.12
CA GLY A 530 2.25 11.24 20.69
C GLY A 530 2.56 10.67 19.31
N TYR A 531 1.57 10.52 18.42
CA TYR A 531 1.78 10.23 17.01
C TYR A 531 1.97 11.53 16.20
N HIS A 532 2.57 11.41 15.02
CA HIS A 532 2.93 12.54 14.16
C HIS A 532 2.22 12.44 12.79
N PRO A 533 0.87 12.50 12.73
CA PRO A 533 0.15 12.40 11.46
C PRO A 533 0.37 13.63 10.57
N PHE A 534 0.17 13.48 9.26
CA PHE A 534 -0.06 14.61 8.37
C PHE A 534 -1.27 15.42 8.84
N ASP A 535 -1.12 16.74 8.97
CA ASP A 535 -2.20 17.61 9.43
C ASP A 535 -3.14 17.97 8.27
N LEU A 536 -4.28 17.31 8.19
CA LEU A 536 -5.32 17.54 7.18
C LEU A 536 -5.81 18.99 7.08
N ARG A 537 -5.60 19.82 8.11
CA ARG A 537 -5.96 21.26 8.07
C ARG A 537 -5.01 22.05 7.17
N LYS A 538 -3.83 21.49 6.90
CA LYS A 538 -2.80 22.09 6.03
C LYS A 538 -2.83 21.53 4.62
N GLU A 539 -3.76 20.64 4.33
CA GLU A 539 -3.91 20.04 3.01
C GLU A 539 -4.17 21.12 1.95
N VAL A 540 -3.30 21.18 0.97
CA VAL A 540 -3.42 22.11 -0.20
C VAL A 540 -4.48 21.58 -1.17
N GLY A 541 -4.59 20.26 -1.27
CA GLY A 541 -5.53 19.57 -2.13
C GLY A 541 -5.24 19.73 -3.63
N GLU A 542 -6.19 19.36 -4.44
CA GLU A 542 -6.11 19.54 -5.89
C GLU A 542 -6.14 21.01 -6.29
N ARG A 543 -5.20 21.42 -7.16
CA ARG A 543 -5.19 22.75 -7.75
C ARG A 543 -5.68 22.69 -9.19
N ALA A 544 -6.57 23.61 -9.56
CA ALA A 544 -7.12 23.71 -10.91
C ALA A 544 -6.05 23.99 -11.97
N GLU A 545 -4.98 24.71 -11.60
CA GLU A 545 -3.88 25.05 -12.49
C GLU A 545 -3.00 23.85 -12.91
N LYS A 546 -3.20 22.67 -12.35
CA LYS A 546 -2.47 21.45 -12.73
C LYS A 546 -2.74 20.99 -14.16
N LYS A 547 -3.96 21.18 -14.62
CA LYS A 547 -4.41 20.71 -15.95
C LYS A 547 -4.88 21.90 -16.77
N THR A 548 -3.96 22.56 -17.43
CA THR A 548 -4.25 23.67 -18.31
C THR A 548 -4.46 23.16 -19.73
N VAL A 549 -5.55 23.56 -20.36
CA VAL A 549 -5.75 23.33 -21.79
C VAL A 549 -4.99 24.41 -22.55
N MET A 550 -3.98 24.00 -23.31
CA MET A 550 -3.12 24.90 -24.08
C MET A 550 -3.60 24.99 -25.53
N GLN A 551 -3.52 26.20 -26.09
CA GLN A 551 -3.78 26.43 -27.50
C GLN A 551 -2.48 26.86 -28.18
N HIS A 552 -2.02 26.10 -29.16
CA HIS A 552 -0.80 26.39 -29.93
C HIS A 552 -0.83 25.72 -31.31
N LEU A 553 0.16 26.00 -32.16
CA LEU A 553 0.16 25.59 -33.55
C LEU A 553 0.28 24.06 -33.76
N ALA A 554 0.81 23.34 -32.79
CA ALA A 554 0.98 21.88 -32.88
C ALA A 554 -0.24 21.07 -32.40
N VAL A 555 -1.26 21.68 -31.77
CA VAL A 555 -2.44 20.94 -31.27
C VAL A 555 -3.12 20.16 -32.37
N GLY A 556 -3.30 18.84 -32.15
CA GLY A 556 -3.91 17.91 -33.10
C GLY A 556 -3.10 17.64 -34.35
N LYS A 557 -1.80 17.96 -34.35
CA LYS A 557 -0.89 17.69 -35.46
C LYS A 557 -0.31 16.28 -35.39
N ARG A 558 0.17 15.79 -36.52
CA ARG A 558 0.78 14.46 -36.60
C ARG A 558 2.15 14.46 -35.95
N VAL A 559 2.36 13.48 -35.06
CA VAL A 559 3.66 13.20 -34.45
C VAL A 559 4.22 11.89 -35.03
N VAL A 560 5.51 11.88 -35.31
CA VAL A 560 6.26 10.68 -35.68
C VAL A 560 7.29 10.43 -34.59
N TYR A 561 7.17 9.32 -33.89
CA TYR A 561 8.08 8.86 -32.85
C TYR A 561 9.23 8.09 -33.50
N HIS A 562 10.46 8.58 -33.36
CA HIS A 562 11.68 7.88 -33.78
C HIS A 562 12.21 6.95 -32.68
N ALA A 563 11.86 7.24 -31.43
CA ALA A 563 12.03 6.36 -30.28
C ALA A 563 10.67 6.15 -29.60
N PRO A 564 10.30 4.92 -29.21
CA PRO A 564 8.98 4.67 -28.60
C PRO A 564 8.90 5.25 -27.18
N TYR A 565 7.72 5.72 -26.80
CA TYR A 565 7.40 5.96 -25.40
C TYR A 565 7.14 4.63 -24.67
N ALA A 566 7.22 4.64 -23.36
CA ALA A 566 7.02 3.44 -22.55
C ALA A 566 5.53 3.06 -22.47
N ALA A 567 5.23 1.76 -22.59
CA ALA A 567 3.87 1.24 -22.56
C ALA A 567 3.13 1.50 -21.23
N ASN A 568 3.87 1.63 -20.12
CA ASN A 568 3.29 1.93 -18.79
C ASN A 568 2.94 3.41 -18.60
N TYR A 569 3.50 4.31 -19.44
CA TYR A 569 3.28 5.76 -19.35
C TYR A 569 2.97 6.36 -20.71
N PRO A 570 1.88 5.93 -21.36
CA PRO A 570 1.56 6.36 -22.71
C PRO A 570 0.89 7.74 -22.76
N ALA A 571 0.45 8.29 -21.64
CA ALA A 571 -0.47 9.43 -21.60
C ALA A 571 -1.69 9.19 -22.50
N SER A 572 -1.98 10.09 -23.48
CA SER A 572 -3.03 9.89 -24.50
C SER A 572 -2.53 9.14 -25.75
N GLY A 573 -1.38 8.45 -25.68
CA GLY A 573 -0.79 7.71 -26.80
C GLY A 573 -0.06 8.61 -27.79
N ASP A 574 -0.23 8.32 -29.10
CA ASP A 574 0.54 9.02 -30.16
C ASP A 574 0.22 10.52 -30.25
N GLU A 575 -0.87 10.98 -29.67
CA GLU A 575 -1.27 12.40 -29.66
C GLU A 575 -0.81 13.14 -28.39
N ALA A 576 -0.23 12.46 -27.41
CA ALA A 576 0.06 13.00 -26.08
C ALA A 576 0.87 14.31 -26.09
N LEU A 577 1.84 14.44 -26.99
CA LEU A 577 2.71 15.60 -27.08
C LEU A 577 2.11 16.80 -27.81
N VAL A 578 0.89 16.66 -28.33
CA VAL A 578 0.18 17.66 -29.16
C VAL A 578 -1.32 17.65 -28.90
N ASP A 579 -1.79 17.14 -27.77
CA ASP A 579 -3.22 17.07 -27.42
C ASP A 579 -3.73 18.32 -26.71
N GLY A 580 -2.85 19.26 -26.44
CA GLY A 580 -3.16 20.53 -25.77
C GLY A 580 -3.34 20.40 -24.25
N LYS A 581 -2.93 19.28 -23.61
CA LYS A 581 -3.09 19.11 -22.18
C LYS A 581 -1.75 19.22 -21.47
N SER A 582 -1.69 20.05 -20.43
CA SER A 582 -0.55 20.09 -19.53
C SER A 582 -0.70 19.08 -18.39
N GLY A 583 0.40 18.47 -18.00
CA GLY A 583 0.48 17.64 -16.80
C GLY A 583 0.47 18.46 -15.52
N GLY A 584 0.06 17.80 -14.44
CA GLY A 584 0.08 18.35 -13.09
C GLY A 584 1.33 17.96 -12.31
N TRP A 585 1.17 17.85 -11.02
CA TRP A 585 2.25 17.47 -10.09
C TRP A 585 2.41 15.96 -9.85
N ASP A 586 1.62 15.15 -10.53
CA ASP A 586 1.69 13.70 -10.50
C ASP A 586 2.01 13.16 -11.90
N PHE A 587 3.17 12.54 -12.07
CA PHE A 587 3.55 11.96 -13.35
C PHE A 587 2.63 10.81 -13.81
N GLN A 588 1.75 10.30 -12.93
CA GLN A 588 0.75 9.28 -13.24
C GLN A 588 -0.64 9.88 -13.51
N ASP A 589 -0.77 11.19 -13.67
CA ASP A 589 -2.06 11.86 -13.89
C ASP A 589 -2.67 11.64 -15.28
N GLY A 590 -1.95 10.92 -16.15
CA GLY A 590 -2.38 10.58 -17.52
C GLY A 590 -2.12 11.67 -18.56
N ALA A 591 -1.42 12.77 -18.20
CA ALA A 591 -0.99 13.80 -19.14
C ALA A 591 0.52 13.75 -19.43
N TRP A 592 1.31 13.13 -18.56
CA TRP A 592 2.75 12.97 -18.74
C TRP A 592 3.08 11.69 -19.51
N GLN A 593 3.82 11.82 -20.62
CA GLN A 593 4.32 10.69 -21.40
C GLN A 593 5.74 10.36 -21.00
N GLY A 594 6.03 9.08 -20.72
CA GLY A 594 7.32 8.62 -20.19
C GLY A 594 8.21 7.95 -21.23
N PHE A 595 9.51 8.27 -21.17
CA PHE A 595 10.56 7.72 -22.03
C PHE A 595 11.70 7.18 -21.18
N ILE A 596 12.19 5.96 -21.48
CA ILE A 596 13.26 5.30 -20.74
C ILE A 596 14.32 4.76 -21.71
N GLY A 597 15.57 4.61 -21.21
CA GLY A 597 16.68 4.00 -21.94
C GLY A 597 17.62 5.03 -22.58
N ALA A 598 18.57 4.54 -23.38
CA ALA A 598 19.62 5.38 -23.96
C ALA A 598 19.08 6.43 -24.93
N ASP A 599 17.86 6.20 -25.44
CA ASP A 599 17.42 6.96 -26.60
C ASP A 599 16.34 7.99 -26.37
N ARG A 600 15.68 8.16 -25.13
CA ARG A 600 15.15 9.47 -25.03
C ARG A 600 13.89 9.82 -25.84
N LEU A 601 13.42 11.03 -25.62
CA LEU A 601 12.45 11.69 -26.49
C LEU A 601 13.12 12.02 -27.85
N ASP A 602 12.58 11.50 -28.94
CA ASP A 602 12.95 11.86 -30.31
C ASP A 602 11.68 11.78 -31.20
N VAL A 603 11.14 12.94 -31.52
CA VAL A 603 9.87 13.05 -32.27
C VAL A 603 9.93 14.12 -33.34
N THR A 604 9.20 13.91 -34.44
CA THR A 604 8.98 14.92 -35.48
C THR A 604 7.49 15.29 -35.53
N ILE A 605 7.18 16.56 -35.43
CA ILE A 605 5.85 17.14 -35.53
C ILE A 605 5.67 17.80 -36.91
N ASP A 606 4.63 17.42 -37.66
CA ASP A 606 4.26 18.00 -38.94
C ASP A 606 3.13 19.02 -38.76
N LEU A 607 3.41 20.30 -38.92
CA LEU A 607 2.41 21.37 -38.81
C LEU A 607 1.44 21.41 -40.01
N GLY A 608 1.69 20.59 -41.04
CA GLY A 608 0.87 20.50 -42.27
C GLY A 608 1.26 21.53 -43.36
N GLU A 609 1.77 22.68 -42.97
CA GLU A 609 2.26 23.72 -43.84
C GLU A 609 3.37 24.52 -43.16
N ILE A 610 4.16 25.26 -43.92
CA ILE A 610 5.22 26.13 -43.37
C ILE A 610 4.57 27.25 -42.53
N LYS A 611 4.91 27.30 -41.25
CA LYS A 611 4.41 28.29 -40.27
C LYS A 611 5.54 29.15 -39.73
N PRO A 612 5.29 30.46 -39.50
CA PRO A 612 6.20 31.24 -38.68
C PRO A 612 6.13 30.82 -37.22
N LEU A 613 7.30 30.56 -36.62
CA LEU A 613 7.43 30.16 -35.21
C LEU A 613 8.26 31.18 -34.46
N LYS A 614 7.81 31.56 -33.27
CA LYS A 614 8.50 32.44 -32.34
C LYS A 614 8.89 31.78 -31.04
N LEU A 615 8.21 30.69 -30.69
CA LEU A 615 8.43 29.92 -29.46
C LEU A 615 8.27 28.42 -29.75
N ILE A 616 9.19 27.62 -29.29
CA ILE A 616 9.10 26.17 -29.18
C ILE A 616 9.48 25.80 -27.76
N LYS A 617 8.59 25.13 -27.00
CA LYS A 617 8.86 24.76 -25.63
C LYS A 617 8.25 23.41 -25.27
N ALA A 618 8.89 22.72 -24.33
CA ALA A 618 8.35 21.54 -23.66
C ALA A 618 8.59 21.64 -22.16
N ALA A 619 7.65 21.12 -21.37
CA ALA A 619 7.81 20.98 -19.92
C ALA A 619 8.30 19.56 -19.58
N PHE A 620 9.20 19.47 -18.62
CA PHE A 620 9.78 18.22 -18.15
C PHE A 620 9.53 18.07 -16.66
N PHE A 621 9.03 16.90 -16.29
CA PHE A 621 8.79 16.53 -14.90
C PHE A 621 10.06 15.97 -14.28
N GLN A 622 10.33 16.30 -13.02
CA GLN A 622 11.35 15.66 -12.21
C GLN A 622 10.75 15.13 -10.91
N SER A 623 11.10 13.89 -10.60
CA SER A 623 11.00 13.28 -9.27
C SER A 623 12.21 12.38 -9.08
N VAL A 624 13.17 12.85 -8.32
CA VAL A 624 14.45 12.14 -8.10
C VAL A 624 14.21 10.80 -7.41
N SER A 625 13.26 10.76 -6.48
CA SER A 625 12.85 9.55 -5.76
C SER A 625 12.26 8.46 -6.66
N ALA A 626 11.66 8.84 -7.80
CA ALA A 626 11.13 7.93 -8.82
C ALA A 626 12.08 7.76 -10.03
N GLU A 627 13.35 8.21 -9.91
CA GLU A 627 14.35 8.17 -11.00
C GLU A 627 13.91 8.89 -12.26
N ILE A 628 13.08 9.93 -12.11
CA ILE A 628 12.65 10.82 -13.20
C ILE A 628 13.49 12.08 -13.13
N TYR A 629 14.20 12.40 -14.22
CA TYR A 629 15.10 13.55 -14.29
C TYR A 629 14.75 14.46 -15.44
N THR A 630 15.05 15.75 -15.29
CA THR A 630 15.05 16.68 -16.42
C THR A 630 16.14 16.29 -17.43
N PRO A 631 15.94 16.53 -18.74
CA PRO A 631 16.96 16.21 -19.75
C PRO A 631 18.24 17.00 -19.55
N ALA A 632 19.37 16.31 -19.77
CA ALA A 632 20.68 16.94 -19.77
C ALA A 632 21.02 17.64 -21.11
N GLU A 633 20.31 17.27 -22.17
CA GLU A 633 20.54 17.85 -23.53
C GLU A 633 19.20 17.95 -24.26
N VAL A 634 18.95 19.08 -24.90
CA VAL A 634 17.80 19.30 -25.79
C VAL A 634 18.31 19.84 -27.12
N GLU A 635 17.83 19.23 -28.21
CA GLU A 635 18.11 19.66 -29.57
C GLU A 635 16.81 19.85 -30.34
N ILE A 636 16.72 20.98 -31.07
CA ILE A 636 15.58 21.30 -31.92
C ILE A 636 16.08 21.47 -33.36
N LEU A 637 15.50 20.70 -34.27
CA LEU A 637 15.80 20.80 -35.70
C LEU A 637 14.52 21.17 -36.44
N VAL A 638 14.67 21.87 -37.55
CA VAL A 638 13.54 22.32 -38.38
C VAL A 638 13.76 21.91 -39.86
N SER A 639 12.64 21.71 -40.56
CA SER A 639 12.65 21.33 -41.97
C SER A 639 11.40 21.83 -42.69
N ASP A 640 11.52 22.13 -43.99
CA ASP A 640 10.38 22.45 -44.83
C ASP A 640 9.84 21.22 -45.59
N ASP A 641 10.68 20.22 -45.83
CA ASP A 641 10.35 19.02 -46.62
C ASP A 641 10.25 17.73 -45.82
N GLY A 642 10.68 17.74 -44.53
CA GLY A 642 10.65 16.58 -43.64
C GLY A 642 11.78 15.57 -43.86
N VAL A 643 12.76 15.92 -44.75
CA VAL A 643 13.90 15.08 -45.10
C VAL A 643 15.20 15.75 -44.71
N HIS A 644 15.37 17.03 -45.07
CA HIS A 644 16.56 17.82 -44.77
C HIS A 644 16.28 18.69 -43.54
N PHE A 645 16.90 18.35 -42.44
CA PHE A 645 16.74 19.04 -41.16
C PHE A 645 17.96 19.91 -40.88
N GLU A 646 17.71 21.15 -40.46
CA GLU A 646 18.73 22.11 -39.99
C GLU A 646 18.59 22.28 -38.47
N GLN A 647 19.71 22.34 -37.76
CA GLN A 647 19.72 22.57 -36.33
C GLN A 647 19.30 24.00 -36.03
N LEU A 648 18.21 24.17 -35.28
CA LEU A 648 17.71 25.47 -34.85
C LEU A 648 18.28 25.86 -33.47
N ASP A 649 18.30 24.92 -32.54
CA ASP A 649 18.82 25.13 -31.18
C ASP A 649 19.44 23.83 -30.62
N HIS A 650 20.46 23.99 -29.79
CA HIS A 650 21.05 22.86 -29.05
C HIS A 650 21.60 23.36 -27.72
N ARG A 651 21.07 22.81 -26.61
CA ARG A 651 21.48 23.22 -25.28
C ARG A 651 21.78 22.02 -24.40
N ARG A 652 22.75 22.21 -23.52
CA ARG A 652 23.08 21.30 -22.44
C ARG A 652 22.68 21.91 -21.11
N TYR A 653 22.17 21.09 -20.24
CA TYR A 653 21.67 21.46 -18.92
C TYR A 653 22.38 20.64 -17.85
N GLU A 654 22.64 21.24 -16.71
CA GLU A 654 23.01 20.52 -15.52
C GLU A 654 21.75 19.94 -14.87
N VAL A 655 21.77 18.63 -14.59
CA VAL A 655 20.66 17.95 -13.95
C VAL A 655 20.82 18.15 -12.44
N ASP A 656 20.04 19.06 -11.88
CA ASP A 656 20.01 19.33 -10.45
C ASP A 656 19.11 18.32 -9.72
N THR A 657 19.70 17.47 -8.90
CA THR A 657 19.03 16.46 -8.07
C THR A 657 18.83 16.88 -6.62
N SER A 658 19.18 18.12 -6.26
CA SER A 658 19.00 18.65 -4.90
C SER A 658 17.53 18.85 -4.52
N THR A 659 16.66 18.97 -5.52
CA THR A 659 15.21 19.08 -5.37
C THR A 659 14.52 17.85 -5.94
N ASP A 660 13.78 17.10 -5.11
CA ASP A 660 13.08 15.91 -5.56
C ASP A 660 12.06 16.23 -6.65
N PHE A 661 11.16 17.16 -6.39
CA PHE A 661 10.09 17.53 -7.31
C PHE A 661 10.33 18.89 -7.98
N LYS A 662 10.24 18.91 -9.31
CA LYS A 662 10.08 20.14 -10.10
C LYS A 662 9.48 19.87 -11.47
N VAL A 663 8.83 20.88 -12.06
CA VAL A 663 8.49 20.93 -13.48
C VAL A 663 9.31 22.04 -14.10
N GLN A 664 10.17 21.69 -15.07
CA GLN A 664 11.07 22.62 -15.74
C GLN A 664 10.69 22.77 -17.20
N THR A 665 10.40 24.00 -17.62
CA THR A 665 10.17 24.31 -19.03
C THR A 665 11.50 24.59 -19.72
N MET A 666 11.73 23.94 -20.87
CA MET A 666 12.86 24.19 -21.76
C MET A 666 12.31 24.81 -23.04
N GLU A 667 12.83 25.99 -23.38
CA GLU A 667 12.26 26.79 -24.46
C GLU A 667 13.31 27.41 -25.41
N TRP A 668 12.94 27.48 -26.67
CA TRP A 668 13.61 28.32 -27.68
C TRP A 668 12.68 29.49 -28.04
N CYS A 669 13.25 30.68 -28.07
CA CYS A 669 12.59 31.91 -28.51
C CYS A 669 13.39 32.53 -29.68
N GLY A 670 12.71 32.89 -30.77
CA GLY A 670 13.35 33.47 -31.94
C GLY A 670 12.34 33.75 -33.06
N ALA A 671 12.82 33.67 -34.30
CA ALA A 671 11.96 33.75 -35.49
C ALA A 671 12.46 32.76 -36.54
N VAL A 672 11.70 31.77 -36.88
CA VAL A 672 11.97 30.77 -37.91
C VAL A 672 10.69 30.45 -38.67
N LYS A 673 10.81 29.97 -39.91
CA LYS A 673 9.68 29.39 -40.65
C LYS A 673 10.00 27.94 -40.93
N ALA A 674 9.08 27.05 -40.61
CA ALA A 674 9.23 25.62 -40.86
C ALA A 674 7.88 24.91 -40.89
N ARG A 675 7.82 23.75 -41.53
CA ARG A 675 6.70 22.83 -41.49
C ARG A 675 6.94 21.69 -40.50
N PHE A 676 8.14 21.12 -40.46
CA PHE A 676 8.50 19.99 -39.62
C PHE A 676 9.42 20.44 -38.50
N ILE A 677 9.13 20.05 -37.29
CA ILE A 677 9.93 20.30 -36.11
C ILE A 677 10.32 18.98 -35.48
N ARG A 678 11.62 18.68 -35.41
CA ARG A 678 12.11 17.51 -34.67
C ARG A 678 12.65 17.98 -33.33
N TYR A 679 12.08 17.44 -32.28
CA TYR A 679 12.42 17.72 -30.89
C TYR A 679 13.08 16.49 -30.28
N GLN A 680 14.27 16.66 -29.74
CA GLN A 680 15.05 15.61 -29.11
C GLN A 680 15.47 16.05 -27.72
N ALA A 681 15.31 15.10 -26.72
CA ALA A 681 15.81 15.32 -25.38
C ALA A 681 16.51 14.06 -24.86
N LYS A 682 17.67 14.22 -24.20
CA LYS A 682 18.54 13.13 -23.76
C LYS A 682 18.73 13.14 -22.26
N SER A 683 18.71 11.94 -21.65
CA SER A 683 19.08 11.75 -20.27
C SER A 683 20.55 12.09 -20.02
N GLY A 684 20.88 12.50 -18.80
CA GLY A 684 22.25 12.66 -18.32
C GLY A 684 22.91 11.34 -17.93
N GLN A 685 24.07 11.44 -17.28
CA GLN A 685 24.83 10.27 -16.78
C GLN A 685 24.07 9.43 -15.75
N LEU A 686 23.07 10.00 -15.08
CA LEU A 686 22.22 9.31 -14.11
C LEU A 686 21.29 8.28 -14.76
N GLY A 687 21.06 8.36 -16.10
CA GLY A 687 20.07 7.54 -16.78
C GLY A 687 18.63 7.90 -16.35
N GLY A 688 17.80 6.88 -16.04
CA GLY A 688 16.44 7.05 -15.57
C GLY A 688 15.44 7.50 -16.63
N TRP A 689 14.32 8.01 -16.16
CA TRP A 689 13.19 8.41 -16.99
C TRP A 689 13.26 9.88 -17.42
N ILE A 690 12.72 10.17 -18.62
CA ILE A 690 12.30 11.50 -19.03
C ILE A 690 10.78 11.50 -19.15
N PHE A 691 10.11 12.50 -18.54
CA PHE A 691 8.67 12.71 -18.69
C PHE A 691 8.42 14.11 -19.27
N THR A 692 7.57 14.17 -20.29
CA THR A 692 7.11 15.43 -20.87
C THR A 692 5.63 15.33 -21.18
N ASP A 693 4.92 16.46 -21.16
CA ASP A 693 3.49 16.54 -21.40
C ASP A 693 3.16 17.02 -22.82
N GLU A 694 3.64 18.20 -23.19
CA GLU A 694 3.24 18.88 -24.42
C GLU A 694 4.43 19.60 -25.06
N ILE A 695 4.50 19.57 -26.40
CA ILE A 695 5.47 20.36 -27.17
C ILE A 695 4.74 21.55 -27.80
N CYS A 696 4.79 22.69 -27.13
CA CYS A 696 4.11 23.90 -27.54
C CYS A 696 4.87 24.65 -28.63
N MET A 697 4.15 25.17 -29.62
CA MET A 697 4.66 25.98 -30.71
C MET A 697 3.81 27.22 -30.96
N GLN A 698 4.43 28.43 -30.97
CA GLN A 698 3.73 29.69 -31.18
C GLN A 698 4.44 30.55 -32.23
#